data_c59d41bfd803705e36acf067e8d3718e
#
_entry.id   c59d41bfd803705e36acf067e8d3718e
#
_cell.length_a   1.000
_cell.length_b   1.000
_cell.length_c   1.000
_cell.angle_alpha   90.00
_cell.angle_beta   90.00
_cell.angle_gamma   90.00
#
_symmetry.space_group_name_H-M   'P 1'
#
loop_
_entity.id
_entity.type
_entity.pdbx_description
1 polymer ?
#
loop_
_entity_poly.entity_id
_entity_poly.type
_entity_poly.pdbx_seq_one_letter_code
_entity_poly.pdbx_strand_id
1 'polypeptide(L)'
;MDEALLRGLFDGCSQEERQLTTKYFIHLQNTPGSWKTAIAHFNQSHKCDDRVLFFCLQILEHHNVHNLKPFVKNKMAQILSLTVITDYPHKWPQFFNNVLCLLGGQDSALNSSQSSTIDMYLRTLLAIDNEIVDREVIHTQEENVRNTVIKDHMRDNCVPQLVESWFQILSCSTAPIDPDLLCQTMNVIGCYVSWIDITLVANDRFVGLLLQYLSVNALRESAATCLRDIINKGMEPLSKLELVNSLVKLLETNGILDTQNTLSNDEESVEFRVKMADLVNSIGSALISCHQKLIKGDDEAHALLSLVSIRHNVPYLLRLVATPPQSHDCCHSYLTDEDDGVSENVLGFATQFVSVLKHLPYLADDDKQSLQALLSAVVLKLKYDESYNFHNPGEDEGLFMEFRSKLRTLFDNISQVDPSLVITVSQSLISQCLADIDNQSFPDTEVSLLLFHYISEHNFEKLFGSSSTIGSPFHTIMMQYYEAILRHEKFFSTSPTYIPRVMESLLDQRGLRHANPGVCSRVCYQLLRFVKAARAHIGDIAVNVLSNIEAILKENQDSVAGQMSLSPNDVLFLYEAAGYLIVHAAQSPQNKCVLMRNLLDPLLAKFKYYLNQLYLITTPQEQDQISQLLYYLLSYISRTSKVFPNHQMTVQSDMEQVNSVLGSIVEGASASPDPSVKRICFMSLKKLVEGWSGQNVLLDYPSTSGFIDYVYKEILPICFIVPLQPTFDLNEGQAYLCLGEIVSLLKELVTQRGEEFLLYLQSQYLPSLMIPTDIGQVMSSKA
;
A
#
# COMPACT_ATOMS: atom_id res chain seq x y z
N MET A 1 37.33 -28.40 -36.18
CA MET A 1 37.89 -27.87 -34.92
C MET A 1 38.50 -29.05 -34.19
N ASP A 2 39.74 -28.93 -33.72
CA ASP A 2 40.40 -30.00 -32.97
C ASP A 2 40.06 -29.92 -31.49
N GLU A 3 39.06 -30.71 -31.08
CA GLU A 3 38.55 -30.74 -29.72
C GLU A 3 39.57 -31.20 -28.69
N ALA A 4 40.45 -32.15 -29.07
CA ALA A 4 41.46 -32.70 -28.18
C ALA A 4 42.51 -31.63 -27.80
N LEU A 5 42.84 -30.79 -28.76
CA LEU A 5 43.77 -29.67 -28.58
C LEU A 5 43.17 -28.58 -27.71
N LEU A 6 41.89 -28.27 -27.88
CA LEU A 6 41.18 -27.26 -27.06
C LEU A 6 40.97 -27.75 -25.62
N ARG A 7 40.68 -29.02 -25.40
CA ARG A 7 40.59 -29.62 -24.05
C ARG A 7 41.92 -29.52 -23.30
N GLY A 8 43.06 -29.62 -24.02
CA GLY A 8 44.38 -29.52 -23.43
C GLY A 8 44.65 -28.20 -22.68
N LEU A 9 43.99 -27.12 -23.01
CA LEU A 9 44.09 -25.86 -22.25
C LEU A 9 43.51 -25.95 -20.81
N PHE A 10 42.61 -26.87 -20.57
CA PHE A 10 41.97 -27.06 -19.26
C PHE A 10 42.67 -28.13 -18.39
N ASP A 11 43.38 -29.07 -18.99
CA ASP A 11 43.88 -30.26 -18.31
C ASP A 11 45.36 -30.16 -17.84
N GLY A 12 45.85 -28.93 -17.60
CA GLY A 12 47.14 -28.72 -16.94
C GLY A 12 48.36 -28.99 -17.83
N CYS A 13 48.29 -28.68 -19.12
CA CYS A 13 49.37 -28.81 -20.08
C CYS A 13 50.59 -27.92 -19.82
N SER A 14 51.72 -28.29 -20.39
CA SER A 14 52.97 -27.54 -20.32
C SER A 14 52.81 -26.11 -20.92
N GLN A 15 53.70 -25.20 -20.57
CA GLN A 15 53.68 -23.83 -21.07
C GLN A 15 53.80 -23.74 -22.59
N GLU A 16 54.52 -24.68 -23.21
CA GLU A 16 54.68 -24.79 -24.68
C GLU A 16 53.39 -25.24 -25.35
N GLU A 17 52.70 -26.22 -24.79
CA GLU A 17 51.42 -26.70 -25.29
C GLU A 17 50.33 -25.63 -25.18
N ARG A 18 50.30 -24.87 -24.09
CA ARG A 18 49.41 -23.72 -23.95
C ARG A 18 49.61 -22.66 -25.02
N GLN A 19 50.88 -22.33 -25.31
CA GLN A 19 51.18 -21.36 -26.36
C GLN A 19 50.75 -21.87 -27.75
N LEU A 20 50.91 -23.12 -28.02
CA LEU A 20 50.52 -23.75 -29.29
C LEU A 20 48.99 -23.74 -29.44
N THR A 21 48.28 -24.12 -28.40
CA THR A 21 46.83 -24.16 -28.41
C THR A 21 46.23 -22.76 -28.46
N THR A 22 46.81 -21.78 -27.79
CA THR A 22 46.42 -20.37 -27.88
C THR A 22 46.59 -19.83 -29.30
N LYS A 23 47.72 -20.13 -29.97
CA LYS A 23 47.93 -19.76 -31.37
C LYS A 23 46.95 -20.42 -32.32
N TYR A 24 46.62 -21.69 -32.10
CA TYR A 24 45.59 -22.42 -32.86
C TYR A 24 44.20 -21.80 -32.68
N PHE A 25 43.86 -21.44 -31.45
CA PHE A 25 42.58 -20.78 -31.15
C PHE A 25 42.46 -19.38 -31.78
N ILE A 26 43.50 -18.57 -31.70
CA ILE A 26 43.57 -17.27 -32.38
C ILE A 26 43.46 -17.43 -33.90
N HIS A 27 44.08 -18.44 -34.47
CA HIS A 27 43.94 -18.75 -35.87
C HIS A 27 42.51 -19.16 -36.25
N LEU A 28 41.83 -19.95 -35.43
CA LEU A 28 40.42 -20.31 -35.60
C LEU A 28 39.50 -19.09 -35.51
N GLN A 29 39.72 -18.21 -34.55
CA GLN A 29 38.96 -16.98 -34.43
C GLN A 29 39.04 -16.10 -35.67
N ASN A 30 40.23 -16.01 -36.28
CA ASN A 30 40.46 -15.18 -37.46
C ASN A 30 40.11 -15.87 -38.78
N THR A 31 39.74 -17.16 -38.77
CA THR A 31 39.41 -17.91 -39.99
C THR A 31 38.01 -17.55 -40.49
N PRO A 32 37.82 -17.06 -41.71
CA PRO A 32 36.49 -16.74 -42.25
C PRO A 32 35.55 -17.96 -42.24
N GLY A 33 34.40 -17.84 -41.61
CA GLY A 33 33.41 -18.92 -41.57
C GLY A 33 33.59 -19.94 -40.42
N SER A 34 34.55 -19.76 -39.51
CA SER A 34 34.73 -20.62 -38.32
C SER A 34 33.52 -20.59 -37.39
N TRP A 35 32.74 -19.51 -37.38
CA TRP A 35 31.47 -19.40 -36.68
C TRP A 35 30.44 -20.48 -37.09
N LYS A 36 30.46 -20.94 -38.37
CA LYS A 36 29.59 -22.04 -38.82
C LYS A 36 29.93 -23.34 -38.12
N THR A 37 31.22 -23.57 -37.92
CA THR A 37 31.71 -24.76 -37.20
C THR A 37 31.36 -24.71 -35.74
N ALA A 38 31.46 -23.53 -35.13
CA ALA A 38 31.03 -23.31 -33.75
C ALA A 38 29.50 -23.56 -33.56
N ILE A 39 28.65 -23.06 -34.45
CA ILE A 39 27.20 -23.35 -34.43
C ILE A 39 26.93 -24.85 -34.62
N ALA A 40 27.67 -25.54 -35.50
CA ALA A 40 27.51 -26.97 -35.71
C ALA A 40 27.82 -27.79 -34.43
N HIS A 41 28.77 -27.35 -33.62
CA HIS A 41 29.07 -27.96 -32.31
C HIS A 41 27.97 -27.70 -31.32
N PHE A 42 27.39 -26.48 -31.27
CA PHE A 42 26.22 -26.19 -30.46
C PHE A 42 25.01 -27.05 -30.80
N ASN A 43 24.73 -27.25 -32.07
CA ASN A 43 23.63 -28.12 -32.51
C ASN A 43 23.83 -29.59 -32.12
N GLN A 44 25.03 -29.96 -31.71
CA GLN A 44 25.39 -31.28 -31.21
C GLN A 44 25.85 -31.26 -29.75
N SER A 45 25.39 -30.29 -28.99
CA SER A 45 25.82 -30.01 -27.61
C SER A 45 25.75 -31.21 -26.66
N HIS A 46 24.77 -32.13 -26.86
CA HIS A 46 24.65 -33.36 -26.07
C HIS A 46 25.80 -34.38 -26.31
N LYS A 47 26.69 -34.13 -27.29
CA LYS A 47 27.87 -34.96 -27.62
C LYS A 47 29.18 -34.21 -27.45
N CYS A 48 29.13 -32.89 -27.22
CA CYS A 48 30.31 -32.04 -27.07
C CYS A 48 30.65 -31.82 -25.60
N ASP A 49 31.94 -31.68 -25.33
CA ASP A 49 32.43 -31.24 -24.02
C ASP A 49 32.08 -29.73 -23.80
N ASP A 50 31.57 -29.37 -22.64
CA ASP A 50 31.16 -28.00 -22.31
C ASP A 50 32.32 -27.00 -22.47
N ARG A 51 33.56 -27.44 -22.24
CA ARG A 51 34.79 -26.68 -22.46
C ARG A 51 34.99 -26.31 -23.93
N VAL A 52 34.67 -27.24 -24.84
CA VAL A 52 34.70 -27.00 -26.28
C VAL A 52 33.59 -26.04 -26.69
N LEU A 53 32.40 -26.17 -26.08
CA LEU A 53 31.29 -25.23 -26.28
C LEU A 53 31.65 -23.82 -25.87
N PHE A 54 32.41 -23.65 -24.79
CA PHE A 54 32.94 -22.34 -24.37
C PHE A 54 33.83 -21.69 -25.45
N PHE A 55 34.74 -22.43 -26.07
CA PHE A 55 35.52 -21.90 -27.20
C PHE A 55 34.69 -21.64 -28.45
N CYS A 56 33.63 -22.41 -28.67
CA CYS A 56 32.67 -22.11 -29.73
C CYS A 56 31.97 -20.77 -29.49
N LEU A 57 31.58 -20.47 -28.24
CA LEU A 57 31.04 -19.18 -27.88
C LEU A 57 32.01 -18.03 -28.16
N GLN A 58 33.30 -18.23 -27.87
CA GLN A 58 34.34 -17.22 -28.14
C GLN A 58 34.59 -16.99 -29.62
N ILE A 59 34.51 -18.05 -30.45
CA ILE A 59 34.61 -17.93 -31.91
C ILE A 59 33.37 -17.13 -32.43
N LEU A 60 32.18 -17.43 -31.92
CA LEU A 60 30.97 -16.70 -32.25
C LEU A 60 31.07 -15.25 -31.81
N GLU A 61 31.61 -15.02 -30.62
CA GLU A 61 31.92 -13.71 -30.08
C GLU A 61 32.84 -12.92 -31.00
N HIS A 62 33.99 -13.46 -31.37
CA HIS A 62 34.95 -12.78 -32.22
C HIS A 62 34.38 -12.35 -33.59
N HIS A 63 33.51 -13.17 -34.18
CA HIS A 63 32.91 -12.87 -35.48
C HIS A 63 31.69 -11.95 -35.45
N ASN A 64 31.00 -11.82 -34.31
CA ASN A 64 29.70 -11.12 -34.25
C ASN A 64 29.54 -10.18 -33.05
N VAL A 65 30.43 -10.15 -32.07
CA VAL A 65 30.20 -9.51 -30.76
C VAL A 65 30.08 -8.01 -30.85
N HIS A 66 30.75 -7.34 -31.76
CA HIS A 66 30.61 -5.90 -31.97
C HIS A 66 29.19 -5.52 -32.41
N ASN A 67 28.37 -6.45 -32.90
CA ASN A 67 27.04 -6.23 -33.45
C ASN A 67 25.90 -6.97 -32.72
N LEU A 68 26.17 -7.73 -31.63
CA LEU A 68 25.11 -8.40 -30.89
C LEU A 68 24.35 -7.43 -30.03
N LYS A 69 23.01 -7.50 -30.12
CA LYS A 69 22.13 -6.71 -29.27
C LYS A 69 22.27 -7.12 -27.80
N PRO A 70 22.10 -6.20 -26.83
CA PRO A 70 22.27 -6.46 -25.40
C PRO A 70 21.51 -7.69 -24.90
N PHE A 71 20.27 -7.91 -25.37
CA PHE A 71 19.46 -9.06 -24.94
C PHE A 71 20.06 -10.42 -25.34
N VAL A 72 20.79 -10.47 -26.48
CA VAL A 72 21.49 -11.72 -26.92
C VAL A 72 22.68 -11.98 -26.02
N LYS A 73 23.46 -10.92 -25.70
CA LYS A 73 24.61 -11.04 -24.78
C LYS A 73 24.14 -11.47 -23.38
N ASN A 74 23.04 -10.93 -22.87
CA ASN A 74 22.45 -11.34 -21.59
C ASN A 74 22.05 -12.83 -21.62
N LYS A 75 21.44 -13.29 -22.73
CA LYS A 75 21.07 -14.71 -22.85
C LYS A 75 22.29 -15.64 -22.92
N MET A 76 23.35 -15.19 -23.55
CA MET A 76 24.63 -15.94 -23.56
C MET A 76 25.23 -15.99 -22.14
N ALA A 77 25.24 -14.88 -21.42
CA ALA A 77 25.72 -14.83 -20.04
C ALA A 77 24.89 -15.76 -19.13
N GLN A 78 23.57 -15.80 -19.31
CA GLN A 78 22.70 -16.73 -18.59
C GLN A 78 22.98 -18.19 -18.89
N ILE A 79 23.26 -18.54 -20.14
CA ILE A 79 23.64 -19.92 -20.50
C ILE A 79 24.97 -20.29 -19.82
N LEU A 80 25.94 -19.38 -19.82
CA LEU A 80 27.22 -19.60 -19.13
C LEU A 80 27.04 -19.75 -17.62
N SER A 81 26.17 -18.92 -16.98
CA SER A 81 25.93 -19.05 -15.55
C SER A 81 25.29 -20.40 -15.20
N LEU A 82 24.33 -20.88 -15.96
CA LEU A 82 23.73 -22.21 -15.78
C LEU A 82 24.78 -23.34 -15.92
N THR A 83 25.73 -23.21 -16.86
CA THR A 83 26.83 -24.16 -16.99
C THR A 83 27.75 -24.13 -15.77
N VAL A 84 28.07 -22.94 -15.25
CA VAL A 84 28.86 -22.80 -14.02
C VAL A 84 28.16 -23.46 -12.84
N ILE A 85 26.88 -23.23 -12.64
CA ILE A 85 26.09 -23.80 -11.54
C ILE A 85 26.12 -25.34 -11.57
N THR A 86 26.13 -25.90 -12.77
CA THR A 86 26.09 -27.35 -12.95
C THR A 86 27.47 -28.01 -12.82
N ASP A 87 28.53 -27.36 -13.27
CA ASP A 87 29.84 -27.96 -13.44
C ASP A 87 30.91 -27.44 -12.48
N TYR A 88 30.79 -26.23 -11.96
CA TYR A 88 31.73 -25.68 -11.00
C TYR A 88 31.35 -26.07 -9.55
N PRO A 89 32.30 -26.44 -8.67
CA PRO A 89 33.75 -26.52 -8.94
C PRO A 89 34.23 -27.88 -9.48
N HIS A 90 33.37 -28.90 -9.50
CA HIS A 90 33.82 -30.30 -9.63
C HIS A 90 34.29 -30.70 -11.04
N LYS A 91 33.54 -30.31 -12.06
CA LYS A 91 33.86 -30.66 -13.45
C LYS A 91 34.70 -29.59 -14.14
N TRP A 92 34.52 -28.32 -13.73
CA TRP A 92 35.23 -27.19 -14.32
C TRP A 92 35.86 -26.26 -13.27
N PRO A 93 36.84 -26.73 -12.46
CA PRO A 93 37.43 -25.96 -11.38
C PRO A 93 38.18 -24.68 -11.82
N GLN A 94 38.65 -24.67 -13.10
CA GLN A 94 39.44 -23.56 -13.65
C GLN A 94 38.57 -22.49 -14.37
N PHE A 95 37.25 -22.54 -14.29
CA PHE A 95 36.35 -21.63 -15.02
C PHE A 95 36.75 -20.16 -14.85
N PHE A 96 36.82 -19.69 -13.64
CA PHE A 96 37.13 -18.27 -13.37
C PHE A 96 38.56 -17.89 -13.78
N ASN A 97 39.52 -18.77 -13.60
CA ASN A 97 40.89 -18.53 -14.06
C ASN A 97 40.95 -18.43 -15.60
N ASN A 98 40.20 -19.26 -16.29
CA ASN A 98 40.14 -19.23 -17.75
C ASN A 98 39.47 -17.94 -18.24
N VAL A 99 38.41 -17.49 -17.59
CA VAL A 99 37.73 -16.24 -17.91
C VAL A 99 38.66 -15.03 -17.65
N LEU A 100 39.41 -15.02 -16.54
CA LEU A 100 40.38 -13.97 -16.23
C LEU A 100 41.57 -13.96 -17.26
N CYS A 101 42.00 -15.12 -17.74
CA CYS A 101 43.02 -15.17 -18.79
C CYS A 101 42.58 -14.50 -20.09
N LEU A 102 41.27 -14.45 -20.39
CA LEU A 102 40.75 -13.78 -21.57
C LEU A 102 40.82 -12.25 -21.49
N LEU A 103 40.86 -11.70 -20.28
CA LEU A 103 41.07 -10.27 -20.06
C LEU A 103 42.51 -9.80 -20.28
N GLY A 104 43.44 -10.72 -20.64
CA GLY A 104 44.79 -10.34 -21.02
C GLY A 104 45.91 -10.74 -20.07
N GLY A 105 45.66 -11.57 -19.04
CA GLY A 105 46.67 -12.01 -18.05
C GLY A 105 47.23 -10.85 -17.20
N GLN A 106 47.91 -11.18 -16.09
CA GLN A 106 48.38 -10.22 -15.08
C GLN A 106 49.37 -9.13 -15.57
N ASP A 107 49.96 -9.29 -16.77
CA ASP A 107 51.01 -8.41 -17.29
C ASP A 107 50.63 -7.59 -18.54
N SER A 108 49.39 -7.64 -19.00
CA SER A 108 48.96 -6.93 -20.20
C SER A 108 48.06 -5.76 -19.85
N ALA A 109 48.44 -4.53 -20.19
CA ALA A 109 47.55 -3.35 -20.07
C ALA A 109 46.28 -3.58 -20.90
N LEU A 110 45.10 -3.35 -20.25
CA LEU A 110 43.81 -3.45 -20.90
C LEU A 110 43.71 -2.42 -22.04
N ASN A 111 43.34 -2.86 -23.22
CA ASN A 111 43.22 -2.03 -24.42
C ASN A 111 41.72 -1.85 -24.77
N SER A 112 41.38 -0.77 -25.44
CA SER A 112 40.02 -0.48 -25.92
C SER A 112 39.46 -1.57 -26.87
N SER A 113 40.31 -2.37 -27.49
CA SER A 113 39.90 -3.52 -28.31
C SER A 113 39.31 -4.69 -27.50
N GLN A 114 39.42 -4.65 -26.16
CA GLN A 114 38.91 -5.68 -25.25
C GLN A 114 37.54 -5.35 -24.65
N SER A 115 36.91 -4.20 -25.02
CA SER A 115 35.63 -3.75 -24.48
C SER A 115 34.53 -4.82 -24.55
N SER A 116 34.46 -5.57 -25.66
CA SER A 116 33.49 -6.65 -25.79
C SER A 116 33.72 -7.82 -24.83
N THR A 117 34.97 -8.16 -24.59
CA THR A 117 35.35 -9.23 -23.65
C THR A 117 35.04 -8.80 -22.22
N ILE A 118 35.33 -7.55 -21.87
CA ILE A 118 34.99 -6.97 -20.57
C ILE A 118 33.46 -6.98 -20.39
N ASP A 119 32.68 -6.54 -21.37
CA ASP A 119 31.20 -6.55 -21.33
C ASP A 119 30.66 -7.98 -21.07
N MET A 120 31.12 -8.96 -21.82
CA MET A 120 30.71 -10.36 -21.65
C MET A 120 31.12 -10.92 -20.28
N TYR A 121 32.31 -10.60 -19.81
CA TYR A 121 32.81 -10.96 -18.49
C TYR A 121 31.91 -10.43 -17.37
N LEU A 122 31.62 -9.15 -17.41
CA LEU A 122 30.78 -8.49 -16.39
C LEU A 122 29.35 -9.03 -16.40
N ARG A 123 28.76 -9.21 -17.60
CA ARG A 123 27.41 -9.83 -17.73
C ARG A 123 27.39 -11.26 -17.20
N THR A 124 28.43 -12.01 -17.41
CA THR A 124 28.52 -13.38 -16.89
C THR A 124 28.62 -13.42 -15.39
N LEU A 125 29.38 -12.49 -14.78
CA LEU A 125 29.45 -12.36 -13.32
C LEU A 125 28.11 -11.94 -12.72
N LEU A 126 27.41 -10.97 -13.33
CA LEU A 126 26.06 -10.57 -12.90
C LEU A 126 25.06 -11.73 -13.03
N ALA A 127 25.11 -12.50 -14.13
CA ALA A 127 24.25 -13.65 -14.30
C ALA A 127 24.53 -14.76 -13.28
N ILE A 128 25.79 -14.99 -12.91
CA ILE A 128 26.18 -15.94 -11.85
C ILE A 128 25.65 -15.46 -10.48
N ASP A 129 25.79 -14.17 -10.17
CA ASP A 129 25.30 -13.62 -8.90
C ASP A 129 23.78 -13.75 -8.78
N ASN A 130 23.04 -13.39 -9.83
CA ASN A 130 21.59 -13.52 -9.89
C ASN A 130 21.12 -14.97 -9.63
N GLU A 131 21.82 -15.96 -10.15
CA GLU A 131 21.45 -17.37 -9.99
C GLU A 131 21.89 -17.99 -8.65
N ILE A 132 22.94 -17.46 -8.00
CA ILE A 132 23.55 -18.08 -6.81
C ILE A 132 23.22 -17.30 -5.53
N VAL A 133 23.07 -15.97 -5.61
CA VAL A 133 23.03 -15.08 -4.45
C VAL A 133 21.70 -14.34 -4.31
N ASP A 134 21.02 -14.03 -5.42
CA ASP A 134 19.81 -13.25 -5.42
C ASP A 134 18.75 -13.88 -4.51
N ARG A 135 18.27 -13.09 -3.55
CA ARG A 135 17.28 -13.51 -2.54
C ARG A 135 15.84 -13.46 -3.06
N GLU A 136 15.60 -12.79 -4.17
CA GLU A 136 14.29 -12.75 -4.82
C GLU A 136 14.01 -14.06 -5.57
N VAL A 137 15.07 -14.81 -5.92
CA VAL A 137 14.94 -16.14 -6.52
C VAL A 137 14.73 -17.17 -5.43
N ILE A 138 13.60 -17.86 -5.48
CA ILE A 138 13.27 -18.92 -4.52
C ILE A 138 14.05 -20.19 -4.89
N HIS A 139 15.01 -20.54 -4.05
CA HIS A 139 15.82 -21.74 -4.22
C HIS A 139 15.33 -22.89 -3.32
N THR A 140 15.40 -24.11 -3.84
CA THR A 140 15.21 -25.33 -3.05
C THR A 140 16.35 -25.50 -2.04
N GLN A 141 16.16 -26.38 -1.06
CA GLN A 141 17.20 -26.67 -0.07
C GLN A 141 18.47 -27.23 -0.71
N GLU A 142 18.35 -28.08 -1.74
CA GLU A 142 19.47 -28.66 -2.48
C GLU A 142 20.24 -27.59 -3.27
N GLU A 143 19.53 -26.66 -3.90
CA GLU A 143 20.13 -25.53 -4.61
C GLU A 143 20.87 -24.59 -3.64
N ASN A 144 20.31 -24.31 -2.49
CA ASN A 144 20.99 -23.50 -1.46
C ASN A 144 22.30 -24.12 -0.98
N VAL A 145 22.32 -25.45 -0.78
CA VAL A 145 23.56 -26.18 -0.41
C VAL A 145 24.58 -26.09 -1.56
N ARG A 146 24.18 -26.36 -2.80
CA ARG A 146 25.03 -26.23 -3.99
C ARG A 146 25.56 -24.79 -4.12
N ASN A 147 24.73 -23.78 -4.04
CA ASN A 147 25.11 -22.37 -4.15
C ASN A 147 26.10 -21.95 -3.05
N THR A 148 25.97 -22.52 -1.85
CA THR A 148 26.92 -22.31 -0.75
C THR A 148 28.28 -22.91 -1.09
N VAL A 149 28.33 -24.14 -1.59
CA VAL A 149 29.59 -24.78 -2.01
C VAL A 149 30.30 -23.99 -3.12
N ILE A 150 29.53 -23.47 -4.09
CA ILE A 150 30.08 -22.64 -5.17
C ILE A 150 30.71 -21.37 -4.59
N LYS A 151 29.98 -20.64 -3.73
CA LYS A 151 30.47 -19.39 -3.08
C LYS A 151 31.72 -19.63 -2.25
N ASP A 152 31.76 -20.71 -1.47
CA ASP A 152 32.90 -21.02 -0.61
C ASP A 152 34.13 -21.33 -1.47
N HIS A 153 33.96 -22.16 -2.52
CA HIS A 153 35.05 -22.45 -3.43
C HIS A 153 35.53 -21.20 -4.20
N MET A 154 34.62 -20.29 -4.57
CA MET A 154 35.00 -19.01 -5.19
C MET A 154 35.82 -18.14 -4.23
N ARG A 155 35.41 -18.04 -2.97
CA ARG A 155 36.14 -17.26 -1.94
C ARG A 155 37.57 -17.71 -1.79
N ASP A 156 37.78 -19.04 -1.78
CA ASP A 156 39.10 -19.64 -1.55
C ASP A 156 40.02 -19.55 -2.78
N ASN A 157 39.44 -19.54 -3.98
CA ASN A 157 40.26 -19.80 -5.18
C ASN A 157 40.31 -18.68 -6.22
N CYS A 158 39.29 -17.80 -6.30
CA CYS A 158 39.24 -16.83 -7.41
C CYS A 158 38.75 -15.39 -7.00
N VAL A 159 38.05 -15.24 -5.90
CA VAL A 159 37.51 -13.89 -5.49
C VAL A 159 38.61 -12.82 -5.43
N PRO A 160 39.79 -13.02 -4.83
CA PRO A 160 40.84 -12.01 -4.83
C PRO A 160 41.28 -11.55 -6.22
N GLN A 161 41.37 -12.48 -7.16
CA GLN A 161 41.76 -12.21 -8.55
C GLN A 161 40.63 -11.51 -9.33
N LEU A 162 39.36 -11.88 -9.06
CA LEU A 162 38.21 -11.17 -9.63
C LEU A 162 38.19 -9.71 -9.16
N VAL A 163 38.36 -9.46 -7.86
CA VAL A 163 38.42 -8.11 -7.28
C VAL A 163 39.57 -7.29 -7.88
N GLU A 164 40.76 -7.88 -8.04
CA GLU A 164 41.86 -7.18 -8.68
C GLU A 164 41.57 -6.85 -10.15
N SER A 165 40.88 -7.73 -10.89
CA SER A 165 40.46 -7.45 -12.27
C SER A 165 39.46 -6.24 -12.33
N TRP A 166 38.51 -6.16 -11.38
CA TRP A 166 37.59 -5.01 -11.29
C TRP A 166 38.34 -3.71 -11.01
N PHE A 167 39.35 -3.74 -10.09
CA PHE A 167 40.17 -2.59 -9.83
C PHE A 167 40.95 -2.15 -11.07
N GLN A 168 41.50 -3.10 -11.84
CA GLN A 168 42.22 -2.80 -13.08
C GLN A 168 41.30 -2.19 -14.14
N ILE A 169 40.07 -2.67 -14.28
CA ILE A 169 39.07 -2.08 -15.19
C ILE A 169 38.75 -0.66 -14.76
N LEU A 170 38.47 -0.43 -13.47
CA LEU A 170 38.13 0.90 -12.96
C LEU A 170 39.31 1.87 -13.04
N SER A 171 40.57 1.45 -12.78
CA SER A 171 41.74 2.30 -12.72
C SER A 171 42.45 2.48 -14.08
N CYS A 172 41.93 1.95 -15.16
CA CYS A 172 42.58 1.96 -16.47
C CYS A 172 42.73 3.39 -17.01
N SER A 173 43.96 3.91 -16.99
CA SER A 173 44.27 5.26 -17.48
C SER A 173 44.80 5.26 -18.91
N THR A 174 45.15 4.11 -19.49
CA THR A 174 45.90 3.99 -20.76
C THR A 174 45.03 4.03 -22.01
N ALA A 175 43.72 3.78 -21.88
CA ALA A 175 42.73 3.95 -22.95
C ALA A 175 41.35 4.29 -22.30
N PRO A 176 40.56 5.20 -22.89
CA PRO A 176 39.25 5.50 -22.37
C PRO A 176 38.35 4.24 -22.51
N ILE A 177 38.02 3.63 -21.37
CA ILE A 177 36.99 2.58 -21.30
C ILE A 177 35.63 3.24 -21.37
N ASP A 178 34.69 2.59 -22.05
CA ASP A 178 33.30 3.05 -22.14
C ASP A 178 32.71 3.25 -20.73
N PRO A 179 32.11 4.40 -20.41
CA PRO A 179 31.48 4.67 -19.13
C PRO A 179 30.47 3.58 -18.73
N ASP A 180 29.74 3.00 -19.67
CA ASP A 180 28.78 1.92 -19.39
C ASP A 180 29.47 0.69 -18.80
N LEU A 181 30.68 0.36 -19.23
CA LEU A 181 31.45 -0.76 -18.67
C LEU A 181 31.97 -0.46 -17.27
N LEU A 182 32.32 0.79 -16.98
CA LEU A 182 32.70 1.22 -15.64
C LEU A 182 31.47 1.14 -14.68
N CYS A 183 30.30 1.59 -15.14
CA CYS A 183 29.04 1.44 -14.40
C CYS A 183 28.71 -0.03 -14.14
N GLN A 184 28.80 -0.90 -15.15
CA GLN A 184 28.59 -2.34 -14.98
C GLN A 184 29.60 -2.96 -14.00
N THR A 185 30.86 -2.51 -14.02
CA THR A 185 31.88 -3.00 -13.07
C THR A 185 31.51 -2.62 -11.64
N MET A 186 31.08 -1.38 -11.39
CA MET A 186 30.60 -0.94 -10.08
C MET A 186 29.36 -1.73 -9.63
N ASN A 187 28.45 -2.04 -10.54
CA ASN A 187 27.27 -2.88 -10.24
C ASN A 187 27.69 -4.31 -9.85
N VAL A 188 28.67 -4.91 -10.56
CA VAL A 188 29.21 -6.23 -10.18
C VAL A 188 29.80 -6.18 -8.77
N ILE A 189 30.58 -5.15 -8.45
CA ILE A 189 31.15 -4.98 -7.11
C ILE A 189 30.04 -4.92 -6.07
N GLY A 190 29.00 -4.11 -6.29
CA GLY A 190 27.84 -3.97 -5.40
C GLY A 190 27.14 -5.30 -5.12
N CYS A 191 26.87 -6.10 -6.15
CA CYS A 191 26.28 -7.43 -6.02
C CYS A 191 27.16 -8.38 -5.19
N TYR A 192 28.44 -8.46 -5.51
CA TYR A 192 29.38 -9.40 -4.89
C TYR A 192 29.75 -9.02 -3.46
N VAL A 193 29.76 -7.71 -3.13
CA VAL A 193 30.11 -7.23 -1.80
C VAL A 193 29.26 -7.90 -0.71
N SER A 194 28.03 -8.28 -1.02
CA SER A 194 27.11 -8.89 -0.07
C SER A 194 27.66 -10.18 0.57
N TRP A 195 28.52 -10.92 -0.10
CA TRP A 195 29.00 -12.24 0.33
C TRP A 195 30.51 -12.46 0.30
N ILE A 196 31.31 -11.58 -0.31
CA ILE A 196 32.78 -11.63 -0.28
C ILE A 196 33.37 -10.96 0.97
N ASP A 197 34.67 -11.08 1.21
CA ASP A 197 35.36 -10.35 2.26
C ASP A 197 35.37 -8.85 1.95
N ILE A 198 34.81 -8.06 2.85
CA ILE A 198 34.64 -6.62 2.69
C ILE A 198 36.00 -5.88 2.56
N THR A 199 37.07 -6.38 3.19
CA THR A 199 38.40 -5.76 3.17
C THR A 199 39.01 -5.70 1.77
N LEU A 200 38.56 -6.57 0.89
CA LEU A 200 39.00 -6.60 -0.50
C LEU A 200 38.52 -5.35 -1.27
N VAL A 201 37.38 -4.76 -0.89
CA VAL A 201 36.76 -3.64 -1.58
C VAL A 201 36.71 -2.37 -0.72
N ALA A 202 36.43 -2.48 0.59
CA ALA A 202 36.41 -1.34 1.50
C ALA A 202 37.83 -0.96 1.93
N ASN A 203 38.64 -0.49 1.02
CA ASN A 203 39.99 -0.02 1.24
C ASN A 203 40.25 1.28 0.46
N ASP A 204 41.33 1.98 0.79
CA ASP A 204 41.67 3.30 0.22
C ASP A 204 41.74 3.31 -1.31
N ARG A 205 42.13 2.17 -1.92
CA ARG A 205 42.23 2.05 -3.39
C ARG A 205 40.85 2.15 -4.05
N PHE A 206 39.90 1.32 -3.65
CA PHE A 206 38.53 1.29 -4.22
C PHE A 206 37.73 2.51 -3.80
N VAL A 207 37.71 2.82 -2.51
CA VAL A 207 36.94 3.95 -1.99
C VAL A 207 37.42 5.25 -2.61
N GLY A 208 38.74 5.44 -2.76
CA GLY A 208 39.29 6.61 -3.41
C GLY A 208 38.84 6.77 -4.88
N LEU A 209 38.74 5.69 -5.64
CA LEU A 209 38.22 5.71 -7.02
C LEU A 209 36.72 6.00 -7.05
N LEU A 210 35.91 5.38 -6.18
CA LEU A 210 34.48 5.60 -6.12
C LEU A 210 34.15 7.06 -5.77
N LEU A 211 34.91 7.67 -4.84
CA LEU A 211 34.78 9.08 -4.50
C LEU A 211 35.10 10.01 -5.68
N GLN A 212 36.13 9.68 -6.48
CA GLN A 212 36.45 10.43 -7.71
C GLN A 212 35.30 10.30 -8.73
N TYR A 213 34.70 9.12 -8.87
CA TYR A 213 33.60 8.88 -9.81
C TYR A 213 32.29 9.57 -9.42
N LEU A 214 32.08 9.87 -8.15
CA LEU A 214 30.94 10.70 -7.73
C LEU A 214 30.96 12.11 -8.34
N SER A 215 32.15 12.59 -8.77
CA SER A 215 32.32 13.88 -9.45
C SER A 215 32.18 13.80 -10.98
N VAL A 216 31.97 12.61 -11.54
CA VAL A 216 31.86 12.38 -12.98
C VAL A 216 30.40 12.06 -13.35
N ASN A 217 29.73 12.93 -14.10
CA ASN A 217 28.30 12.80 -14.39
C ASN A 217 27.88 11.39 -14.85
N ALA A 218 28.59 10.80 -15.81
CA ALA A 218 28.26 9.50 -16.36
C ALA A 218 28.46 8.31 -15.37
N LEU A 219 29.12 8.51 -14.23
CA LEU A 219 29.53 7.44 -13.30
C LEU A 219 28.97 7.64 -11.89
N ARG A 220 28.53 8.85 -11.55
CA ARG A 220 28.19 9.26 -10.18
C ARG A 220 27.09 8.41 -9.54
N GLU A 221 26.09 8.01 -10.31
CA GLU A 221 24.97 7.21 -9.81
C GLU A 221 25.40 5.78 -9.46
N SER A 222 26.17 5.14 -10.35
CA SER A 222 26.71 3.80 -10.10
C SER A 222 27.72 3.80 -8.95
N ALA A 223 28.51 4.88 -8.80
CA ALA A 223 29.42 5.03 -7.68
C ALA A 223 28.68 5.20 -6.35
N ALA A 224 27.62 6.01 -6.31
CA ALA A 224 26.76 6.17 -5.13
C ALA A 224 26.10 4.84 -4.74
N THR A 225 25.56 4.11 -5.71
CA THR A 225 24.94 2.79 -5.51
C THR A 225 25.97 1.78 -4.97
N CYS A 226 27.18 1.72 -5.53
CA CYS A 226 28.24 0.84 -5.06
C CYS A 226 28.66 1.15 -3.61
N LEU A 227 28.80 2.42 -3.26
CA LEU A 227 29.09 2.85 -1.87
C LEU A 227 27.95 2.45 -0.92
N ARG A 228 26.69 2.62 -1.32
CA ARG A 228 25.53 2.16 -0.57
C ARG A 228 25.61 0.65 -0.29
N ASP A 229 25.96 -0.15 -1.29
CA ASP A 229 26.03 -1.61 -1.14
C ASP A 229 27.17 -2.03 -0.20
N ILE A 230 28.31 -1.32 -0.23
CA ILE A 230 29.40 -1.49 0.74
C ILE A 230 28.91 -1.18 2.17
N ILE A 231 28.13 -0.10 2.35
CA ILE A 231 27.55 0.25 3.65
C ILE A 231 26.51 -0.79 4.09
N ASN A 232 25.72 -1.34 3.20
CA ASN A 232 24.68 -2.31 3.55
C ASN A 232 25.22 -3.72 3.86
N LYS A 233 26.52 -3.97 3.63
CA LYS A 233 27.15 -5.25 4.00
C LYS A 233 26.98 -5.57 5.49
N GLY A 234 26.49 -6.78 5.78
CA GLY A 234 26.40 -7.28 7.15
C GLY A 234 27.78 -7.51 7.75
N MET A 235 28.02 -6.90 8.92
CA MET A 235 29.30 -6.95 9.64
C MET A 235 29.04 -6.95 11.14
N GLU A 236 30.12 -7.20 11.89
CA GLU A 236 30.18 -7.01 13.32
C GLU A 236 29.97 -5.50 13.66
N PRO A 237 29.20 -5.12 14.71
CA PRO A 237 28.78 -3.75 14.96
C PRO A 237 29.91 -2.71 15.09
N LEU A 238 31.00 -3.03 15.76
CA LEU A 238 32.12 -2.11 15.95
C LEU A 238 32.87 -1.84 14.63
N SER A 239 33.22 -2.90 13.92
CA SER A 239 33.87 -2.77 12.62
C SER A 239 32.98 -2.04 11.61
N LYS A 240 31.68 -2.22 11.70
CA LYS A 240 30.70 -1.50 10.89
C LYS A 240 30.67 -0.02 11.22
N LEU A 241 30.65 0.32 12.50
CA LEU A 241 30.67 1.71 12.97
C LEU A 241 31.92 2.44 12.51
N GLU A 242 33.10 1.80 12.59
CA GLU A 242 34.37 2.35 12.11
C GLU A 242 34.37 2.58 10.60
N LEU A 243 33.89 1.60 9.83
CA LEU A 243 33.76 1.69 8.38
C LEU A 243 32.87 2.87 7.97
N VAL A 244 31.66 2.95 8.53
CA VAL A 244 30.69 3.98 8.18
C VAL A 244 31.20 5.36 8.58
N ASN A 245 31.77 5.55 9.78
CA ASN A 245 32.33 6.82 10.22
C ASN A 245 33.52 7.26 9.36
N SER A 246 34.38 6.33 8.93
CA SER A 246 35.50 6.62 8.03
C SER A 246 35.01 7.09 6.67
N LEU A 247 33.99 6.41 6.12
CA LEU A 247 33.40 6.77 4.85
C LEU A 247 32.71 8.14 4.90
N VAL A 248 31.89 8.40 5.94
CA VAL A 248 31.24 9.70 6.15
C VAL A 248 32.27 10.82 6.18
N LYS A 249 33.37 10.65 6.95
CA LYS A 249 34.45 11.62 7.02
C LYS A 249 35.10 11.89 5.66
N LEU A 250 35.26 10.85 4.82
CA LEU A 250 35.78 11.02 3.46
C LEU A 250 34.81 11.75 2.57
N LEU A 251 33.51 11.46 2.64
CA LEU A 251 32.45 12.14 1.89
C LEU A 251 32.39 13.64 2.27
N GLU A 252 32.49 13.95 3.56
CA GLU A 252 32.56 15.33 4.09
C GLU A 252 33.80 16.07 3.60
N THR A 253 34.97 15.45 3.75
CA THR A 253 36.25 16.08 3.37
C THR A 253 36.30 16.41 1.88
N ASN A 254 35.63 15.62 1.05
CA ASN A 254 35.52 15.85 -0.40
C ASN A 254 34.32 16.75 -0.77
N GLY A 255 33.56 17.27 0.19
CA GLY A 255 32.39 18.13 -0.06
C GLY A 255 31.25 17.46 -0.82
N ILE A 256 31.19 16.11 -0.84
CA ILE A 256 30.20 15.34 -1.62
C ILE A 256 28.84 15.42 -0.98
N LEU A 257 28.76 15.46 0.36
CA LEU A 257 27.50 15.61 1.10
C LEU A 257 26.94 17.03 1.03
N ASP A 258 27.69 17.99 0.47
CA ASP A 258 27.25 19.35 0.27
C ASP A 258 26.41 19.48 -1.00
N THR A 259 25.09 19.53 -0.84
CA THR A 259 24.09 19.54 -1.92
C THR A 259 24.08 20.82 -2.78
N GLN A 260 24.88 21.84 -2.46
CA GLN A 260 24.91 23.12 -3.20
C GLN A 260 25.35 23.00 -4.67
N ASN A 261 25.98 21.90 -5.06
CA ASN A 261 26.57 21.75 -6.40
C ASN A 261 25.63 21.02 -7.41
N THR A 262 24.39 20.65 -7.02
CA THR A 262 23.48 19.84 -7.85
C THR A 262 22.10 20.49 -8.08
N LEU A 263 22.09 21.82 -8.17
CA LEU A 263 20.84 22.62 -8.24
C LEU A 263 20.19 22.67 -9.64
N SER A 264 20.55 21.80 -10.58
CA SER A 264 19.80 21.71 -11.83
C SER A 264 18.61 20.75 -11.66
N ASN A 265 17.44 21.17 -12.13
CA ASN A 265 16.23 20.35 -12.13
C ASN A 265 16.11 19.50 -13.42
N ASP A 266 17.23 19.17 -14.05
CA ASP A 266 17.28 18.22 -15.13
C ASP A 266 17.13 16.78 -14.56
N GLU A 267 16.52 15.91 -15.32
CA GLU A 267 16.19 14.52 -14.94
C GLU A 267 17.41 13.75 -14.40
N GLU A 268 18.57 13.92 -15.07
CA GLU A 268 19.85 13.29 -14.67
C GLU A 268 20.33 13.76 -13.27
N SER A 269 20.08 15.01 -12.92
CA SER A 269 20.44 15.56 -11.59
C SER A 269 19.48 15.06 -10.51
N VAL A 270 18.19 14.90 -10.83
CA VAL A 270 17.20 14.31 -9.91
C VAL A 270 17.58 12.87 -9.59
N GLU A 271 17.89 12.07 -10.60
CA GLU A 271 18.25 10.66 -10.41
C GLU A 271 19.49 10.50 -9.53
N PHE A 272 20.48 11.34 -9.72
CA PHE A 272 21.66 11.36 -8.83
C PHE A 272 21.29 11.75 -7.39
N ARG A 273 20.40 12.75 -7.18
CA ARG A 273 19.93 13.11 -5.83
C ARG A 273 19.20 11.95 -5.15
N VAL A 274 18.39 11.19 -5.90
CA VAL A 274 17.74 9.97 -5.42
C VAL A 274 18.78 8.94 -4.91
N LYS A 275 19.87 8.71 -5.69
CA LYS A 275 20.94 7.77 -5.27
C LYS A 275 21.73 8.28 -4.05
N MET A 276 21.95 9.58 -3.94
CA MET A 276 22.59 10.20 -2.77
C MET A 276 21.69 10.15 -1.53
N ALA A 277 20.39 10.39 -1.69
CA ALA A 277 19.40 10.23 -0.62
C ALA A 277 19.36 8.80 -0.07
N ASP A 278 19.38 7.79 -0.96
CA ASP A 278 19.45 6.37 -0.59
C ASP A 278 20.79 6.05 0.13
N LEU A 279 21.92 6.65 -0.29
CA LEU A 279 23.20 6.51 0.39
C LEU A 279 23.14 7.09 1.82
N VAL A 280 22.59 8.28 2.01
CA VAL A 280 22.40 8.92 3.32
C VAL A 280 21.48 8.09 4.21
N ASN A 281 20.38 7.58 3.65
CA ASN A 281 19.46 6.68 4.35
C ASN A 281 20.16 5.39 4.82
N SER A 282 21.01 4.81 3.97
CA SER A 282 21.78 3.60 4.29
C SER A 282 22.83 3.85 5.38
N ILE A 283 23.51 5.01 5.35
CA ILE A 283 24.44 5.46 6.40
C ILE A 283 23.69 5.52 7.75
N GLY A 284 22.59 6.27 7.82
CA GLY A 284 21.83 6.45 9.03
C GLY A 284 21.26 5.13 9.57
N SER A 285 20.67 4.32 8.70
CA SER A 285 20.11 3.01 9.05
C SER A 285 21.19 2.04 9.56
N ALA A 286 22.37 2.03 8.95
CA ALA A 286 23.50 1.23 9.41
C ALA A 286 23.98 1.64 10.81
N LEU A 287 24.13 2.93 11.06
CA LEU A 287 24.51 3.46 12.38
C LEU A 287 23.49 3.09 13.47
N ILE A 288 22.18 3.24 13.17
CA ILE A 288 21.12 2.89 14.10
C ILE A 288 21.08 1.38 14.37
N SER A 289 21.26 0.56 13.33
CA SER A 289 21.36 -0.90 13.51
C SER A 289 22.55 -1.28 14.40
N CYS A 290 23.72 -0.62 14.26
CA CYS A 290 24.86 -0.83 15.14
C CYS A 290 24.52 -0.42 16.56
N HIS A 291 23.94 0.76 16.76
CA HIS A 291 23.50 1.24 18.07
C HIS A 291 22.60 0.26 18.79
N GLN A 292 21.57 -0.24 18.12
CA GLN A 292 20.63 -1.23 18.69
C GLN A 292 21.30 -2.54 19.07
N LYS A 293 22.28 -3.00 18.28
CA LYS A 293 23.04 -4.24 18.58
C LYS A 293 23.99 -4.04 19.75
N LEU A 294 24.65 -2.89 19.86
CA LEU A 294 25.56 -2.55 20.96
C LEU A 294 24.80 -2.44 22.29
N ILE A 295 23.62 -1.81 22.29
CA ILE A 295 22.75 -1.78 23.49
C ILE A 295 22.35 -3.21 23.92
N LYS A 296 21.95 -4.06 22.98
CA LYS A 296 21.58 -5.45 23.28
C LYS A 296 22.77 -6.29 23.78
N GLY A 297 23.98 -5.89 23.43
CA GLY A 297 25.23 -6.53 23.85
C GLY A 297 25.80 -5.98 25.16
N ASP A 298 25.08 -5.10 25.88
CA ASP A 298 25.49 -4.41 27.10
C ASP A 298 26.79 -3.59 26.95
N ASP A 299 27.11 -3.15 25.75
CA ASP A 299 28.27 -2.30 25.45
C ASP A 299 27.88 -0.81 25.44
N GLU A 300 27.64 -0.26 26.62
CA GLU A 300 27.18 1.13 26.80
C GLU A 300 28.14 2.17 26.22
N ALA A 301 29.45 1.94 26.32
CA ALA A 301 30.46 2.91 25.86
C ALA A 301 30.41 3.07 24.34
N HIS A 302 30.40 1.98 23.58
CA HIS A 302 30.31 2.02 22.13
C HIS A 302 28.90 2.37 21.64
N ALA A 303 27.85 2.03 22.41
CA ALA A 303 26.49 2.51 22.12
C ALA A 303 26.41 4.04 22.22
N LEU A 304 27.07 4.68 23.17
CA LEU A 304 27.14 6.12 23.28
C LEU A 304 27.88 6.76 22.09
N LEU A 305 29.00 6.17 21.66
CA LEU A 305 29.74 6.61 20.47
C LEU A 305 28.88 6.49 19.20
N SER A 306 28.15 5.40 19.05
CA SER A 306 27.24 5.23 17.90
C SER A 306 26.10 6.25 17.89
N LEU A 307 25.57 6.63 19.06
CA LEU A 307 24.58 7.71 19.19
C LEU A 307 25.14 9.07 18.76
N VAL A 308 26.38 9.38 19.11
CA VAL A 308 27.08 10.59 18.64
C VAL A 308 27.19 10.56 17.12
N SER A 309 27.57 9.42 16.53
CA SER A 309 27.64 9.28 15.06
C SER A 309 26.27 9.43 14.39
N ILE A 310 25.21 8.91 14.98
CA ILE A 310 23.84 9.12 14.48
C ILE A 310 23.51 10.60 14.46
N ARG A 311 23.68 11.30 15.58
CA ARG A 311 23.41 12.74 15.70
C ARG A 311 24.22 13.57 14.72
N HIS A 312 25.45 13.19 14.48
CA HIS A 312 26.33 13.86 13.50
C HIS A 312 25.79 13.75 12.07
N ASN A 313 25.10 12.66 11.73
CA ASN A 313 24.54 12.43 10.39
C ASN A 313 23.13 12.99 10.17
N VAL A 314 22.38 13.34 11.23
CA VAL A 314 21.04 13.93 11.13
C VAL A 314 21.00 15.24 10.33
N PRO A 315 21.98 16.16 10.42
CA PRO A 315 22.00 17.36 9.60
C PRO A 315 22.03 17.10 8.09
N TYR A 316 22.61 15.99 7.62
CA TYR A 316 22.60 15.65 6.18
C TYR A 316 21.21 15.21 5.71
N LEU A 317 20.41 14.61 6.60
CA LEU A 317 19.00 14.33 6.35
C LEU A 317 18.16 15.60 6.30
N LEU A 318 18.38 16.54 7.26
CA LEU A 318 17.52 17.68 7.54
C LEU A 318 18.07 19.00 7.03
N ARG A 319 19.36 19.09 6.76
CA ARG A 319 20.20 20.27 6.58
C ARG A 319 19.59 21.55 7.19
N LEU A 320 19.76 21.65 8.49
CA LEU A 320 19.37 22.81 9.28
C LEU A 320 20.30 23.99 8.92
N VAL A 321 19.82 24.88 8.06
CA VAL A 321 20.47 26.17 7.88
C VAL A 321 20.10 27.07 9.03
N ALA A 322 21.10 27.33 9.86
CA ALA A 322 21.05 28.41 10.83
C ALA A 322 21.27 29.76 10.13
N THR A 323 20.35 30.18 9.26
CA THR A 323 20.33 31.54 8.71
C THR A 323 18.93 32.10 8.75
N PRO A 324 18.73 33.35 9.18
CA PRO A 324 17.42 33.95 9.28
C PRO A 324 16.76 34.11 7.90
N PRO A 325 15.43 34.14 7.80
CA PRO A 325 14.66 34.07 6.54
C PRO A 325 14.67 35.40 5.79
N GLN A 326 15.81 35.85 5.30
CA GLN A 326 15.93 37.07 4.49
C GLN A 326 16.66 36.89 3.15
N SER A 327 17.06 35.68 2.79
CA SER A 327 17.59 35.40 1.45
C SER A 327 16.78 34.28 0.81
N HIS A 328 16.35 34.45 -0.43
CA HIS A 328 15.65 33.49 -1.28
C HIS A 328 16.46 32.22 -1.62
N ASP A 329 17.59 31.99 -0.94
CA ASP A 329 18.37 30.77 -1.10
C ASP A 329 17.83 29.70 -0.16
N CYS A 330 16.83 28.98 -0.60
CA CYS A 330 16.32 27.78 0.03
C CYS A 330 17.39 26.71 0.01
N CYS A 331 17.99 26.42 1.17
CA CYS A 331 18.90 25.28 1.31
C CYS A 331 18.05 24.00 1.28
N HIS A 332 18.09 23.31 0.15
CA HIS A 332 17.39 22.06 -0.05
C HIS A 332 18.04 20.94 0.77
N SER A 333 17.31 20.32 1.67
CA SER A 333 17.67 19.04 2.30
C SER A 333 17.06 17.90 1.49
N TYR A 334 17.60 16.69 1.63
CA TYR A 334 17.00 15.54 0.95
C TYR A 334 15.53 15.32 1.34
N LEU A 335 15.15 15.59 2.60
CA LEU A 335 13.78 15.44 3.06
C LEU A 335 12.83 16.53 2.54
N THR A 336 13.33 17.71 2.20
CA THR A 336 12.56 18.83 1.65
C THR A 336 12.84 19.09 0.17
N ASP A 337 13.42 18.12 -0.54
CA ASP A 337 13.66 18.21 -1.98
C ASP A 337 12.34 18.44 -2.73
N GLU A 338 12.38 19.13 -3.85
CA GLU A 338 11.19 19.34 -4.68
C GLU A 338 10.65 18.02 -5.20
N ASP A 339 11.53 17.06 -5.52
CA ASP A 339 11.16 15.72 -5.95
C ASP A 339 10.82 14.83 -4.76
N ASP A 340 9.60 14.27 -4.76
CA ASP A 340 9.11 13.40 -3.70
C ASP A 340 9.86 12.07 -3.63
N GLY A 341 10.39 11.55 -4.75
CA GLY A 341 11.22 10.36 -4.78
C GLY A 341 12.52 10.53 -4.01
N VAL A 342 13.13 11.71 -4.07
CA VAL A 342 14.32 12.04 -3.25
C VAL A 342 13.97 12.04 -1.77
N SER A 343 12.86 12.72 -1.41
CA SER A 343 12.40 12.83 -0.02
C SER A 343 12.00 11.48 0.57
N GLU A 344 11.38 10.62 -0.22
CA GLU A 344 10.92 9.29 0.20
C GLU A 344 12.10 8.38 0.56
N ASN A 345 13.20 8.45 -0.18
CA ASN A 345 14.37 7.61 0.05
C ASN A 345 15.04 7.84 1.41
N VAL A 346 14.86 8.98 2.07
CA VAL A 346 15.41 9.24 3.41
C VAL A 346 14.46 8.99 4.56
N LEU A 347 13.19 8.64 4.29
CA LEU A 347 12.19 8.40 5.34
C LEU A 347 12.54 7.23 6.26
N GLY A 348 13.26 6.24 5.76
CA GLY A 348 13.72 5.10 6.54
C GLY A 348 14.60 5.55 7.71
N PHE A 349 15.62 6.35 7.42
CA PHE A 349 16.51 6.93 8.44
C PHE A 349 15.75 7.86 9.39
N ALA A 350 14.91 8.76 8.86
CA ALA A 350 14.10 9.66 9.67
C ALA A 350 13.23 8.92 10.69
N THR A 351 12.51 7.89 10.24
CA THR A 351 11.63 7.07 11.09
C THR A 351 12.42 6.31 12.16
N GLN A 352 13.55 5.72 11.78
CA GLN A 352 14.41 4.99 12.72
C GLN A 352 15.06 5.94 13.73
N PHE A 353 15.46 7.15 13.32
CA PHE A 353 16.00 8.17 14.22
C PHE A 353 14.97 8.57 15.29
N VAL A 354 13.73 8.87 14.90
CA VAL A 354 12.64 9.17 15.85
C VAL A 354 12.40 7.99 16.80
N SER A 355 12.52 6.74 16.31
CA SER A 355 12.43 5.56 17.16
C SER A 355 13.58 5.47 18.18
N VAL A 356 14.80 5.88 17.82
CA VAL A 356 15.91 5.98 18.78
C VAL A 356 15.60 7.01 19.87
N LEU A 357 15.14 8.21 19.47
CA LEU A 357 14.81 9.28 20.43
C LEU A 357 13.71 8.87 21.42
N LYS A 358 12.74 8.07 20.99
CA LYS A 358 11.67 7.55 21.85
C LYS A 358 12.19 6.69 23.02
N HIS A 359 13.32 6.02 22.84
CA HIS A 359 13.89 5.13 23.87
C HIS A 359 14.93 5.82 24.76
N LEU A 360 15.28 7.09 24.48
CA LEU A 360 16.20 7.84 25.33
C LEU A 360 15.51 8.27 26.63
N PRO A 361 16.22 8.26 27.77
CA PRO A 361 15.67 8.68 29.06
C PRO A 361 15.35 10.17 29.13
N TYR A 362 16.02 10.99 28.35
CA TYR A 362 15.77 12.41 28.16
C TYR A 362 16.27 12.88 26.78
N LEU A 363 15.66 13.93 26.25
CA LEU A 363 16.05 14.54 24.98
C LEU A 363 17.01 15.70 25.25
N ALA A 364 18.19 15.68 24.62
CA ALA A 364 19.08 16.83 24.59
C ALA A 364 18.47 17.99 23.76
N ASP A 365 18.98 19.20 23.94
CA ASP A 365 18.45 20.35 23.20
C ASP A 365 18.70 20.23 21.68
N ASP A 366 19.81 19.64 21.26
CA ASP A 366 20.10 19.32 19.86
C ASP A 366 19.09 18.30 19.29
N ASP A 367 18.67 17.30 20.10
CA ASP A 367 17.66 16.33 19.68
C ASP A 367 16.30 17.01 19.48
N LYS A 368 15.93 17.96 20.35
CA LYS A 368 14.67 18.73 20.22
C LYS A 368 14.71 19.62 18.98
N GLN A 369 15.84 20.27 18.69
CA GLN A 369 16.01 21.07 17.48
C GLN A 369 15.89 20.20 16.22
N SER A 370 16.53 19.04 16.21
CA SER A 370 16.44 18.09 15.12
C SER A 370 14.99 17.58 14.93
N LEU A 371 14.28 17.29 16.02
CA LEU A 371 12.90 16.86 16.00
C LEU A 371 11.96 17.96 15.49
N GLN A 372 12.20 19.23 15.88
CA GLN A 372 11.45 20.39 15.38
C GLN A 372 11.67 20.61 13.88
N ALA A 373 12.91 20.50 13.41
CA ALA A 373 13.21 20.62 12.00
C ALA A 373 12.60 19.49 11.17
N LEU A 374 12.65 18.26 11.70
CA LEU A 374 12.00 17.10 11.09
C LEU A 374 10.47 17.30 10.97
N LEU A 375 9.84 17.77 12.03
CA LEU A 375 8.41 18.09 12.03
C LEU A 375 8.08 19.16 10.98
N SER A 376 8.89 20.22 10.89
CA SER A 376 8.70 21.29 9.90
C SER A 376 8.84 20.77 8.46
N ALA A 377 9.82 19.90 8.19
CA ALA A 377 9.99 19.24 6.91
C ALA A 377 8.80 18.33 6.54
N VAL A 378 8.33 17.53 7.50
CA VAL A 378 7.16 16.67 7.31
C VAL A 378 5.91 17.50 6.97
N VAL A 379 5.67 18.61 7.69
CA VAL A 379 4.53 19.50 7.41
C VAL A 379 4.64 20.13 6.03
N LEU A 380 5.84 20.54 5.62
CA LEU A 380 6.09 21.09 4.28
C LEU A 380 5.74 20.07 3.19
N LYS A 381 6.22 18.84 3.32
CA LYS A 381 6.00 17.77 2.33
C LYS A 381 4.59 17.16 2.37
N LEU A 382 3.80 17.42 3.39
CA LEU A 382 2.37 17.07 3.43
C LEU A 382 1.51 17.96 2.51
N LYS A 383 2.01 19.13 2.08
CA LYS A 383 1.28 20.03 1.18
C LYS A 383 1.14 19.42 -0.21
N TYR A 384 -0.01 19.65 -0.84
CA TYR A 384 -0.19 19.33 -2.26
C TYR A 384 0.67 20.24 -3.12
N ASP A 385 1.23 19.67 -4.17
CA ASP A 385 1.86 20.43 -5.26
C ASP A 385 0.79 21.17 -6.07
N GLU A 386 1.16 22.27 -6.71
CA GLU A 386 0.27 23.05 -7.58
C GLU A 386 -0.17 22.26 -8.82
N SER A 387 0.62 21.29 -9.27
CA SER A 387 0.35 20.42 -10.41
C SER A 387 -0.64 19.28 -10.11
N TYR A 388 -0.95 19.01 -8.80
CA TYR A 388 -1.78 17.88 -8.39
C TYR A 388 -3.19 17.90 -9.01
N ASN A 389 -3.55 16.84 -9.73
CA ASN A 389 -4.83 16.76 -10.44
C ASN A 389 -5.92 16.07 -9.62
N PHE A 390 -6.75 16.85 -8.94
CA PHE A 390 -7.87 16.36 -8.13
C PHE A 390 -9.04 15.78 -8.93
N HIS A 391 -9.17 16.14 -10.22
CA HIS A 391 -10.32 15.73 -11.04
C HIS A 391 -10.11 14.39 -11.73
N ASN A 392 -8.87 14.09 -12.07
CA ASN A 392 -8.51 12.83 -12.74
C ASN A 392 -7.15 12.35 -12.23
N PRO A 393 -7.11 11.80 -10.99
CA PRO A 393 -5.87 11.35 -10.39
C PRO A 393 -5.26 10.21 -11.23
N GLY A 394 -3.99 10.39 -11.57
CA GLY A 394 -3.16 9.42 -12.30
C GLY A 394 -2.29 8.59 -11.35
N GLU A 395 -1.23 8.02 -11.90
CA GLU A 395 -0.25 7.23 -11.16
C GLU A 395 0.55 8.11 -10.18
N ASP A 396 0.97 9.30 -10.62
CA ASP A 396 1.74 10.24 -9.81
C ASP A 396 0.97 10.71 -8.57
N GLU A 397 -0.34 11.02 -8.74
CA GLU A 397 -1.21 11.36 -7.63
C GLU A 397 -1.38 10.19 -6.65
N GLY A 398 -1.40 8.96 -7.15
CA GLY A 398 -1.43 7.74 -6.34
C GLY A 398 -0.16 7.58 -5.51
N LEU A 399 1.01 7.76 -6.12
CA LEU A 399 2.32 7.71 -5.45
C LEU A 399 2.45 8.80 -4.39
N PHE A 400 2.02 10.03 -4.69
CA PHE A 400 2.00 11.11 -3.69
C PHE A 400 1.13 10.77 -2.47
N MET A 401 -0.04 10.19 -2.67
CA MET A 401 -0.91 9.79 -1.55
C MET A 401 -0.30 8.68 -0.70
N GLU A 402 0.45 7.78 -1.30
CA GLU A 402 1.21 6.75 -0.58
C GLU A 402 2.35 7.36 0.23
N PHE A 403 3.14 8.25 -0.38
CA PHE A 403 4.18 9.02 0.30
C PHE A 403 3.61 9.84 1.47
N ARG A 404 2.48 10.53 1.27
CA ARG A 404 1.76 11.28 2.30
C ARG A 404 1.33 10.40 3.49
N SER A 405 0.95 9.14 3.22
CA SER A 405 0.65 8.16 4.28
C SER A 405 1.89 7.79 5.10
N LYS A 406 3.06 7.67 4.46
CA LYS A 406 4.36 7.44 5.14
C LYS A 406 4.75 8.65 6.00
N LEU A 407 4.57 9.87 5.49
CA LEU A 407 4.78 11.12 6.24
C LEU A 407 3.86 11.22 7.46
N ARG A 408 2.60 10.82 7.34
CA ARG A 408 1.68 10.76 8.48
C ARG A 408 2.20 9.82 9.56
N THR A 409 2.68 8.64 9.19
CA THR A 409 3.27 7.70 10.15
C THR A 409 4.46 8.32 10.88
N LEU A 410 5.30 9.06 10.17
CA LEU A 410 6.42 9.78 10.78
C LEU A 410 5.94 10.90 11.72
N PHE A 411 4.90 11.66 11.33
CA PHE A 411 4.26 12.67 12.18
C PHE A 411 3.73 12.06 13.49
N ASP A 412 3.02 10.93 13.39
CA ASP A 412 2.48 10.22 14.55
C ASP A 412 3.61 9.72 15.48
N ASN A 413 4.73 9.25 14.91
CA ASN A 413 5.92 8.85 15.68
C ASN A 413 6.56 10.03 16.41
N ILE A 414 6.69 11.20 15.76
CA ILE A 414 7.19 12.43 16.38
C ILE A 414 6.26 12.85 17.53
N SER A 415 4.95 12.77 17.33
CA SER A 415 3.95 13.09 18.35
C SER A 415 4.06 12.18 19.59
N GLN A 416 4.53 10.93 19.43
CA GLN A 416 4.77 10.04 20.57
C GLN A 416 6.04 10.41 21.36
N VAL A 417 7.03 11.06 20.72
CA VAL A 417 8.27 11.50 21.36
C VAL A 417 8.07 12.81 22.11
N ASP A 418 7.51 13.83 21.43
CA ASP A 418 7.19 15.14 22.03
C ASP A 418 5.81 15.65 21.58
N PRO A 419 4.73 15.26 22.30
CA PRO A 419 3.40 15.74 21.99
C PRO A 419 3.26 17.26 22.09
N SER A 420 4.03 17.90 22.99
CA SER A 420 3.94 19.36 23.23
C SER A 420 4.47 20.15 22.05
N LEU A 421 5.58 19.70 21.45
CA LEU A 421 6.14 20.27 20.24
C LEU A 421 5.14 20.22 19.08
N VAL A 422 4.57 19.04 18.83
CA VAL A 422 3.62 18.82 17.72
C VAL A 422 2.38 19.70 17.89
N ILE A 423 1.82 19.77 19.10
CA ILE A 423 0.69 20.63 19.41
C ILE A 423 1.03 22.11 19.17
N THR A 424 2.17 22.58 19.67
CA THR A 424 2.60 23.98 19.55
C THR A 424 2.81 24.40 18.09
N VAL A 425 3.52 23.60 17.31
CA VAL A 425 3.77 23.87 15.88
C VAL A 425 2.45 23.86 15.10
N SER A 426 1.65 22.80 15.30
CA SER A 426 0.36 22.69 14.59
C SER A 426 -0.60 23.82 14.95
N GLN A 427 -0.70 24.20 16.22
CA GLN A 427 -1.52 25.35 16.66
C GLN A 427 -1.07 26.67 16.03
N SER A 428 0.24 26.90 15.94
CA SER A 428 0.76 28.10 15.32
C SER A 428 0.36 28.18 13.85
N LEU A 429 0.54 27.09 13.09
CA LEU A 429 0.18 27.04 11.66
C LEU A 429 -1.31 27.19 11.42
N ILE A 430 -2.14 26.49 12.22
CA ILE A 430 -3.59 26.59 12.13
C ILE A 430 -4.05 28.00 12.46
N SER A 431 -3.49 28.64 13.51
CA SER A 431 -3.86 29.99 13.92
C SER A 431 -3.46 31.02 12.86
N GLN A 432 -2.30 30.87 12.22
CA GLN A 432 -1.88 31.73 11.12
C GLN A 432 -2.81 31.59 9.92
N CYS A 433 -3.15 30.37 9.53
CA CYS A 433 -4.06 30.10 8.43
C CYS A 433 -5.46 30.71 8.70
N LEU A 434 -6.00 30.54 9.92
CA LEU A 434 -7.32 31.05 10.28
C LEU A 434 -7.38 32.58 10.43
N ALA A 435 -6.25 33.23 10.72
CA ALA A 435 -6.20 34.69 10.84
C ALA A 435 -6.44 35.41 9.52
N ASP A 436 -6.08 34.81 8.40
CA ASP A 436 -6.21 35.37 7.05
C ASP A 436 -6.60 34.29 6.01
N ILE A 437 -7.69 33.58 6.30
CA ILE A 437 -8.10 32.41 5.51
C ILE A 437 -8.47 32.75 4.06
N ASP A 438 -8.95 33.98 3.82
CA ASP A 438 -9.38 34.41 2.48
C ASP A 438 -8.21 34.65 1.51
N ASN A 439 -6.99 34.88 2.04
CA ASN A 439 -5.77 35.10 1.26
C ASN A 439 -4.80 33.93 1.30
N GLN A 440 -5.13 32.85 2.01
CA GLN A 440 -4.26 31.66 2.07
C GLN A 440 -4.34 30.82 0.79
N SER A 441 -3.22 30.18 0.47
CA SER A 441 -3.18 29.20 -0.62
C SER A 441 -4.02 27.96 -0.28
N PHE A 442 -4.46 27.24 -1.33
CA PHE A 442 -5.14 25.94 -1.13
C PHE A 442 -4.28 24.94 -0.34
N PRO A 443 -2.98 24.70 -0.68
CA PRO A 443 -2.14 23.74 0.06
C PRO A 443 -1.96 24.13 1.54
N ASP A 444 -1.84 25.42 1.85
CA ASP A 444 -1.69 25.89 3.23
C ASP A 444 -2.96 25.70 4.06
N THR A 445 -4.12 25.96 3.46
CA THR A 445 -5.42 25.75 4.11
C THR A 445 -5.68 24.27 4.33
N GLU A 446 -5.40 23.43 3.34
CA GLU A 446 -5.63 21.99 3.42
C GLU A 446 -4.73 21.34 4.48
N VAL A 447 -3.41 21.65 4.47
CA VAL A 447 -2.47 21.07 5.46
C VAL A 447 -2.82 21.54 6.88
N SER A 448 -3.29 22.78 7.05
CA SER A 448 -3.73 23.28 8.36
C SER A 448 -4.94 22.51 8.88
N LEU A 449 -5.90 22.19 8.03
CA LEU A 449 -7.05 21.32 8.37
C LEU A 449 -6.63 19.86 8.63
N LEU A 450 -5.66 19.36 7.87
CA LEU A 450 -5.09 18.04 8.08
C LEU A 450 -4.38 17.95 9.44
N LEU A 451 -3.57 18.94 9.78
CA LEU A 451 -2.92 19.01 11.10
C LEU A 451 -3.96 19.11 12.22
N PHE A 452 -5.01 19.90 12.03
CA PHE A 452 -6.12 19.95 12.96
C PHE A 452 -6.80 18.59 13.15
N HIS A 453 -6.93 17.81 12.07
CA HIS A 453 -7.42 16.44 12.13
C HIS A 453 -6.46 15.50 12.91
N TYR A 454 -5.15 15.75 12.89
CA TYR A 454 -4.14 14.92 13.56
C TYR A 454 -3.95 15.23 15.04
N ILE A 455 -4.11 16.51 15.45
CA ILE A 455 -4.02 16.88 16.86
C ILE A 455 -5.30 16.48 17.64
N SER A 456 -5.09 16.04 18.87
CA SER A 456 -6.17 15.57 19.72
C SER A 456 -7.06 16.71 20.28
N GLU A 457 -8.22 16.33 20.81
CA GLU A 457 -9.43 17.05 21.20
C GLU A 457 -9.29 18.36 22.03
N HIS A 458 -8.13 18.70 22.56
CA HIS A 458 -7.99 19.73 23.59
C HIS A 458 -8.10 21.19 23.10
N ASN A 459 -8.09 21.45 21.79
CA ASN A 459 -8.06 22.81 21.23
C ASN A 459 -9.20 23.15 20.25
N PHE A 460 -10.13 22.23 20.05
CA PHE A 460 -11.24 22.40 19.09
C PHE A 460 -12.10 23.64 19.41
N GLU A 461 -12.36 23.89 20.68
CA GLU A 461 -13.23 24.98 21.13
C GLU A 461 -12.70 26.37 20.74
N LYS A 462 -11.40 26.62 20.86
CA LYS A 462 -10.77 27.89 20.48
C LYS A 462 -10.80 28.13 18.97
N LEU A 463 -10.63 27.07 18.19
CA LEU A 463 -10.56 27.12 16.72
C LEU A 463 -11.98 27.26 16.12
N PHE A 464 -12.97 26.52 16.64
CA PHE A 464 -14.32 26.52 16.11
C PHE A 464 -15.11 27.78 16.50
N GLY A 465 -14.82 28.38 17.67
CA GLY A 465 -15.47 29.58 18.16
C GLY A 465 -15.11 30.85 17.40
N SER A 466 -13.97 30.93 16.75
CA SER A 466 -13.47 32.08 15.99
C SER A 466 -13.72 32.03 14.49
N SER A 467 -14.08 30.87 13.95
CA SER A 467 -14.19 30.62 12.50
C SER A 467 -15.59 30.95 11.98
N SER A 468 -15.69 31.97 11.16
CA SER A 468 -16.74 32.11 10.16
C SER A 468 -16.62 30.96 9.17
N THR A 469 -17.73 30.39 8.74
CA THR A 469 -17.89 29.28 7.79
C THR A 469 -16.78 29.19 6.74
N ILE A 470 -16.04 28.10 6.75
CA ILE A 470 -15.11 27.78 5.68
C ILE A 470 -15.95 27.45 4.44
N GLY A 471 -16.04 28.41 3.53
CA GLY A 471 -16.67 28.27 2.21
C GLY A 471 -15.60 28.19 1.15
N SER A 472 -14.95 27.05 1.01
CA SER A 472 -13.97 26.86 -0.04
C SER A 472 -14.58 26.15 -1.25
N PRO A 473 -14.27 26.57 -2.50
CA PRO A 473 -14.68 25.85 -3.71
C PRO A 473 -13.95 24.51 -3.85
N PHE A 474 -12.90 24.26 -3.07
CA PHE A 474 -12.11 23.04 -3.15
C PHE A 474 -12.75 21.90 -2.36
N HIS A 475 -13.16 20.85 -3.05
CA HIS A 475 -13.81 19.69 -2.45
C HIS A 475 -12.96 19.00 -1.37
N THR A 476 -11.63 18.97 -1.53
CA THR A 476 -10.70 18.36 -0.58
C THR A 476 -10.73 19.06 0.78
N ILE A 477 -10.79 20.39 0.80
CA ILE A 477 -10.94 21.18 2.04
C ILE A 477 -12.23 20.83 2.76
N MET A 478 -13.34 20.73 2.03
CA MET A 478 -14.63 20.37 2.62
C MET A 478 -14.63 18.95 3.20
N MET A 479 -13.96 18.01 2.53
CA MET A 479 -13.81 16.64 3.04
C MET A 479 -13.00 16.59 4.33
N GLN A 480 -11.87 17.28 4.40
CA GLN A 480 -11.04 17.35 5.60
C GLN A 480 -11.77 18.05 6.76
N TYR A 481 -12.53 19.11 6.47
CA TYR A 481 -13.35 19.80 7.45
C TYR A 481 -14.40 18.86 8.09
N TYR A 482 -15.16 18.11 7.29
CA TYR A 482 -16.14 17.18 7.84
C TYR A 482 -15.51 15.99 8.57
N GLU A 483 -14.38 15.51 8.10
CA GLU A 483 -13.66 14.44 8.79
C GLU A 483 -13.13 14.91 10.16
N ALA A 484 -12.61 16.14 10.24
CA ALA A 484 -12.19 16.76 11.48
C ALA A 484 -13.37 16.92 12.47
N ILE A 485 -14.52 17.40 12.00
CA ILE A 485 -15.76 17.51 12.81
C ILE A 485 -16.14 16.15 13.40
N LEU A 486 -16.15 15.10 12.60
CA LEU A 486 -16.52 13.75 13.04
C LEU A 486 -15.54 13.15 14.04
N ARG A 487 -14.25 13.42 13.89
CA ARG A 487 -13.24 12.99 14.86
C ARG A 487 -13.43 13.61 16.24
N HIS A 488 -13.93 14.83 16.26
CA HIS A 488 -14.19 15.58 17.50
C HIS A 488 -15.67 15.53 17.96
N GLU A 489 -16.37 14.43 17.67
CA GLU A 489 -17.79 14.27 17.99
C GLU A 489 -18.13 14.51 19.46
N LYS A 490 -17.22 14.20 20.40
CA LYS A 490 -17.40 14.42 21.84
C LYS A 490 -17.52 15.92 22.20
N PHE A 491 -16.90 16.82 21.43
CA PHE A 491 -17.05 18.26 21.62
C PHE A 491 -18.51 18.70 21.51
N PHE A 492 -19.27 18.14 20.58
CA PHE A 492 -20.68 18.51 20.38
C PHE A 492 -21.58 18.01 21.50
N SER A 493 -21.15 17.07 22.32
CA SER A 493 -21.84 16.67 23.55
C SER A 493 -21.66 17.69 24.66
N THR A 494 -20.53 18.42 24.71
CA THR A 494 -20.25 19.48 25.68
C THR A 494 -20.72 20.86 25.19
N SER A 495 -20.71 21.07 23.87
CA SER A 495 -21.02 22.36 23.23
C SER A 495 -22.07 22.19 22.11
N PRO A 496 -23.33 21.84 22.44
CA PRO A 496 -24.36 21.50 21.45
C PRO A 496 -24.83 22.71 20.60
N THR A 497 -24.50 23.93 20.98
CA THR A 497 -24.86 25.17 20.27
C THR A 497 -24.30 25.23 18.84
N TYR A 498 -23.24 24.47 18.55
CA TYR A 498 -22.63 24.42 17.21
C TYR A 498 -23.28 23.38 16.28
N ILE A 499 -24.10 22.45 16.80
CA ILE A 499 -24.73 21.38 16.01
C ILE A 499 -25.56 21.92 14.83
N PRO A 500 -26.43 22.94 15.00
CA PRO A 500 -27.24 23.48 13.90
C PRO A 500 -26.39 23.97 12.72
N ARG A 501 -25.28 24.64 13.02
CA ARG A 501 -24.38 25.20 12.01
C ARG A 501 -23.66 24.11 11.20
N VAL A 502 -23.23 23.04 11.87
CA VAL A 502 -22.63 21.86 11.16
C VAL A 502 -23.69 21.19 10.30
N MET A 503 -24.91 21.02 10.81
CA MET A 503 -26.00 20.44 10.03
C MET A 503 -26.34 21.28 8.81
N GLU A 504 -26.37 22.61 8.92
CA GLU A 504 -26.58 23.50 7.79
C GLU A 504 -25.50 23.28 6.70
N SER A 505 -24.22 23.23 7.10
CA SER A 505 -23.12 23.01 6.15
C SER A 505 -23.15 21.65 5.46
N LEU A 506 -23.62 20.58 6.15
CA LEU A 506 -23.77 19.25 5.56
C LEU A 506 -24.93 19.20 4.55
N LEU A 507 -25.99 20.03 4.70
CA LEU A 507 -27.20 19.97 3.90
C LEU A 507 -27.23 20.96 2.72
N ASP A 508 -26.37 21.99 2.74
CA ASP A 508 -26.32 23.04 1.71
C ASP A 508 -25.33 22.72 0.56
N GLN A 509 -24.94 23.75 -0.19
CA GLN A 509 -24.00 23.65 -1.35
C GLN A 509 -22.58 23.25 -0.95
N ARG A 510 -22.24 23.31 0.33
CA ARG A 510 -20.95 22.85 0.86
C ARG A 510 -20.92 21.33 1.08
N GLY A 511 -22.10 20.71 1.21
CA GLY A 511 -22.28 19.30 1.51
C GLY A 511 -23.10 18.54 0.48
N LEU A 512 -24.32 18.13 0.84
CA LEU A 512 -25.18 17.28 0.00
C LEU A 512 -25.65 17.92 -1.31
N ARG A 513 -25.59 19.24 -1.45
CA ARG A 513 -25.88 19.98 -2.69
C ARG A 513 -24.63 20.50 -3.38
N HIS A 514 -23.46 19.93 -3.09
CA HIS A 514 -22.20 20.33 -3.72
C HIS A 514 -22.19 19.93 -5.20
N ALA A 515 -21.51 20.76 -6.04
CA ALA A 515 -21.42 20.51 -7.48
C ALA A 515 -20.68 19.21 -7.86
N ASN A 516 -19.76 18.74 -6.99
CA ASN A 516 -19.02 17.49 -7.21
C ASN A 516 -19.77 16.29 -6.60
N PRO A 517 -20.17 15.28 -7.39
CA PRO A 517 -20.89 14.09 -6.91
C PRO A 517 -20.12 13.28 -5.86
N GLY A 518 -18.76 13.25 -5.95
CA GLY A 518 -17.92 12.58 -4.97
C GLY A 518 -18.01 13.18 -3.57
N VAL A 519 -18.18 14.51 -3.48
CA VAL A 519 -18.46 15.20 -2.20
C VAL A 519 -19.82 14.80 -1.66
N CYS A 520 -20.86 14.84 -2.49
CA CYS A 520 -22.21 14.46 -2.08
C CYS A 520 -22.26 13.02 -1.53
N SER A 521 -21.62 12.08 -2.24
CA SER A 521 -21.53 10.69 -1.81
C SER A 521 -20.86 10.55 -0.44
N ARG A 522 -19.71 11.18 -0.26
CA ARG A 522 -18.99 11.12 1.02
C ARG A 522 -19.76 11.78 2.16
N VAL A 523 -20.41 12.91 1.89
CA VAL A 523 -21.20 13.66 2.87
C VAL A 523 -22.44 12.88 3.32
N CYS A 524 -23.06 12.04 2.48
CA CYS A 524 -24.15 11.16 2.91
C CYS A 524 -23.74 10.27 4.09
N TYR A 525 -22.58 9.64 4.00
CA TYR A 525 -22.03 8.84 5.10
C TYR A 525 -21.65 9.68 6.33
N GLN A 526 -21.04 10.85 6.11
CA GLN A 526 -20.63 11.74 7.18
C GLN A 526 -21.84 12.33 7.93
N LEU A 527 -22.92 12.69 7.23
CA LEU A 527 -24.17 13.11 7.83
C LEU A 527 -24.75 12.04 8.76
N LEU A 528 -24.81 10.78 8.31
CA LEU A 528 -25.28 9.69 9.15
C LEU A 528 -24.42 9.53 10.42
N ARG A 529 -23.10 9.59 10.30
CA ARG A 529 -22.19 9.52 11.46
C ARG A 529 -22.44 10.67 12.43
N PHE A 530 -22.56 11.90 11.91
CA PHE A 530 -22.80 13.08 12.74
C PHE A 530 -24.15 13.03 13.43
N VAL A 531 -25.22 12.63 12.74
CA VAL A 531 -26.55 12.42 13.34
C VAL A 531 -26.50 11.44 14.50
N LYS A 532 -25.78 10.30 14.33
CA LYS A 532 -25.59 9.31 15.39
C LYS A 532 -24.82 9.87 16.59
N ALA A 533 -23.79 10.66 16.35
CA ALA A 533 -22.97 11.27 17.39
C ALA A 533 -23.76 12.36 18.15
N ALA A 534 -24.48 13.23 17.44
CA ALA A 534 -25.23 14.34 17.98
C ALA A 534 -26.64 13.96 18.50
N ARG A 535 -27.04 12.68 18.45
CA ARG A 535 -28.41 12.21 18.73
C ARG A 535 -29.03 12.71 20.02
N ALA A 536 -28.23 12.94 21.07
CA ALA A 536 -28.70 13.43 22.35
C ALA A 536 -29.17 14.92 22.34
N HIS A 537 -28.69 15.70 21.37
CA HIS A 537 -28.86 17.13 21.32
C HIS A 537 -29.50 17.65 20.01
N ILE A 538 -29.95 16.75 19.14
CA ILE A 538 -30.47 17.09 17.81
C ILE A 538 -31.98 17.32 17.81
N GLY A 539 -32.67 17.01 18.92
CA GLY A 539 -34.13 16.94 18.99
C GLY A 539 -34.88 18.13 18.42
N ASP A 540 -34.46 19.37 18.75
CA ASP A 540 -35.13 20.60 18.34
C ASP A 540 -35.00 20.88 16.83
N ILE A 541 -33.89 20.49 16.21
CA ILE A 541 -33.62 20.72 14.78
C ILE A 541 -33.99 19.56 13.90
N ALA A 542 -34.30 18.41 14.49
CA ALA A 542 -34.45 17.13 13.76
C ALA A 542 -35.49 17.22 12.64
N VAL A 543 -36.62 17.88 12.86
CA VAL A 543 -37.70 18.03 11.86
C VAL A 543 -37.25 18.87 10.67
N ASN A 544 -36.50 19.94 10.90
CA ASN A 544 -35.97 20.79 9.82
C ASN A 544 -34.91 20.04 8.99
N VAL A 545 -34.02 19.32 9.65
CA VAL A 545 -33.02 18.48 9.00
C VAL A 545 -33.69 17.36 8.17
N LEU A 546 -34.73 16.74 8.73
CA LEU A 546 -35.51 15.71 8.03
C LEU A 546 -36.17 16.26 6.76
N SER A 547 -36.82 17.44 6.85
CA SER A 547 -37.45 18.06 5.67
C SER A 547 -36.45 18.38 4.56
N ASN A 548 -35.21 18.76 4.89
CA ASN A 548 -34.13 18.94 3.90
C ASN A 548 -33.70 17.61 3.26
N ILE A 549 -33.56 16.56 4.06
CA ILE A 549 -33.25 15.21 3.53
C ILE A 549 -34.36 14.72 2.60
N GLU A 550 -35.62 14.89 2.97
CA GLU A 550 -36.78 14.51 2.13
C GLU A 550 -36.81 15.29 0.82
N ALA A 551 -36.45 16.58 0.83
CA ALA A 551 -36.31 17.37 -0.39
C ALA A 551 -35.20 16.82 -1.30
N ILE A 552 -34.02 16.53 -0.75
CA ILE A 552 -32.91 15.92 -1.50
C ILE A 552 -33.28 14.54 -2.06
N LEU A 553 -33.98 13.72 -1.30
CA LEU A 553 -34.44 12.40 -1.77
C LEU A 553 -35.47 12.54 -2.93
N LYS A 554 -36.33 13.55 -2.90
CA LYS A 554 -37.26 13.86 -4.02
C LYS A 554 -36.51 14.39 -5.23
N GLU A 555 -35.63 15.38 -5.06
CA GLU A 555 -34.78 15.92 -6.14
C GLU A 555 -33.99 14.81 -6.84
N ASN A 556 -33.46 13.83 -6.09
CA ASN A 556 -32.75 12.67 -6.63
C ASN A 556 -33.66 11.72 -7.41
N GLN A 557 -34.95 11.59 -7.07
CA GLN A 557 -35.92 10.74 -7.79
C GLN A 557 -36.42 11.42 -9.09
N ASP A 558 -36.50 12.74 -9.11
CA ASP A 558 -37.01 13.54 -10.24
C ASP A 558 -35.92 13.89 -11.26
N SER A 559 -34.62 13.67 -10.94
CA SER A 559 -33.52 13.98 -11.84
C SER A 559 -33.49 13.03 -13.04
N VAL A 560 -33.55 13.63 -14.23
CA VAL A 560 -33.38 12.95 -15.54
C VAL A 560 -31.92 12.46 -15.64
N ALA A 561 -31.74 11.26 -16.22
CA ALA A 561 -30.43 10.64 -16.43
C ALA A 561 -29.42 11.64 -17.05
N GLY A 562 -28.44 12.09 -16.26
CA GLY A 562 -27.39 13.04 -16.64
C GLY A 562 -27.19 14.23 -15.72
N GLN A 563 -28.11 14.52 -14.79
CA GLN A 563 -27.93 15.48 -13.71
C GLN A 563 -27.60 14.75 -12.40
N MET A 564 -26.82 15.42 -11.52
CA MET A 564 -26.29 14.92 -10.27
C MET A 564 -27.25 13.97 -9.53
N SER A 565 -27.03 12.66 -9.65
CA SER A 565 -27.81 11.63 -8.99
C SER A 565 -26.94 10.96 -7.93
N LEU A 566 -27.42 10.94 -6.69
CA LEU A 566 -26.81 10.14 -5.62
C LEU A 566 -26.91 8.65 -5.98
N SER A 567 -25.84 7.92 -5.69
CA SER A 567 -25.88 6.47 -5.90
C SER A 567 -26.90 5.81 -4.95
N PRO A 568 -27.51 4.68 -5.34
CA PRO A 568 -28.43 3.96 -4.45
C PRO A 568 -27.81 3.62 -3.08
N ASN A 569 -26.50 3.41 -3.03
CA ASN A 569 -25.77 3.18 -1.77
C ASN A 569 -25.70 4.44 -0.88
N ASP A 570 -25.55 5.60 -1.48
CA ASP A 570 -25.52 6.87 -0.75
C ASP A 570 -26.89 7.19 -0.14
N VAL A 571 -27.95 6.90 -0.90
CA VAL A 571 -29.34 7.06 -0.45
C VAL A 571 -29.65 6.18 0.77
N LEU A 572 -28.98 5.01 0.92
CA LEU A 572 -29.09 4.19 2.15
C LEU A 572 -28.69 4.93 3.41
N PHE A 573 -27.63 5.73 3.34
CA PHE A 573 -27.17 6.52 4.49
C PHE A 573 -28.18 7.61 4.87
N LEU A 574 -28.82 8.24 3.88
CA LEU A 574 -29.85 9.27 4.12
C LEU A 574 -31.10 8.70 4.78
N TYR A 575 -31.58 7.52 4.33
CA TYR A 575 -32.72 6.85 4.97
C TYR A 575 -32.42 6.42 6.40
N GLU A 576 -31.22 5.90 6.67
CA GLU A 576 -30.79 5.54 8.01
C GLU A 576 -30.70 6.81 8.91
N ALA A 577 -30.14 7.92 8.39
CA ALA A 577 -30.07 9.19 9.10
C ALA A 577 -31.48 9.75 9.40
N ALA A 578 -32.41 9.71 8.44
CA ALA A 578 -33.79 10.11 8.61
C ALA A 578 -34.48 9.32 9.74
N GLY A 579 -34.27 8.01 9.80
CA GLY A 579 -34.76 7.17 10.89
C GLY A 579 -34.26 7.65 12.26
N TYR A 580 -32.96 7.90 12.41
CA TYR A 580 -32.38 8.43 13.66
C TYR A 580 -32.97 9.81 14.04
N LEU A 581 -33.14 10.71 13.06
CA LEU A 581 -33.73 12.05 13.29
C LEU A 581 -35.15 11.94 13.80
N ILE A 582 -35.99 11.10 13.21
CA ILE A 582 -37.40 10.93 13.64
C ILE A 582 -37.47 10.42 15.08
N VAL A 583 -36.70 9.39 15.40
CA VAL A 583 -36.71 8.79 16.73
C VAL A 583 -36.25 9.78 17.80
N HIS A 584 -35.22 10.59 17.50
CA HIS A 584 -34.64 11.55 18.44
C HIS A 584 -35.30 12.95 18.39
N ALA A 585 -36.24 13.21 17.47
CA ALA A 585 -36.96 14.48 17.40
C ALA A 585 -37.67 14.83 18.72
N ALA A 586 -37.65 16.11 19.10
CA ALA A 586 -38.38 16.62 20.25
C ALA A 586 -39.87 16.80 19.92
N GLN A 587 -40.52 15.67 19.55
CA GLN A 587 -41.91 15.61 19.12
C GLN A 587 -42.71 14.58 19.94
N SER A 588 -44.04 14.73 19.93
CA SER A 588 -44.92 13.74 20.55
C SER A 588 -44.76 12.39 19.82
N PRO A 589 -44.98 11.27 20.52
CA PRO A 589 -44.91 9.93 19.88
C PRO A 589 -45.83 9.83 18.66
N GLN A 590 -47.03 10.39 18.68
CA GLN A 590 -47.96 10.39 17.55
C GLN A 590 -47.39 11.14 16.35
N ASN A 591 -46.72 12.29 16.55
CA ASN A 591 -46.07 13.02 15.48
C ASN A 591 -44.86 12.26 14.90
N LYS A 592 -44.08 11.56 15.73
CA LYS A 592 -42.98 10.68 15.24
C LYS A 592 -43.51 9.59 14.35
N CYS A 593 -44.64 8.98 14.72
CA CYS A 593 -45.30 7.96 13.88
C CYS A 593 -45.78 8.53 12.54
N VAL A 594 -46.33 9.76 12.54
CA VAL A 594 -46.70 10.42 11.27
C VAL A 594 -45.47 10.68 10.40
N LEU A 595 -44.37 11.15 10.96
CA LEU A 595 -43.12 11.38 10.22
C LEU A 595 -42.56 10.07 9.67
N MET A 596 -42.57 9.00 10.46
CA MET A 596 -42.11 7.67 10.02
C MET A 596 -43.01 7.11 8.91
N ARG A 597 -44.32 7.29 9.02
CA ARG A 597 -45.30 6.92 8.01
C ARG A 597 -45.06 7.67 6.69
N ASN A 598 -44.84 8.97 6.75
CA ASN A 598 -44.53 9.77 5.56
C ASN A 598 -43.25 9.33 4.88
N LEU A 599 -42.27 8.83 5.62
CA LEU A 599 -40.99 8.34 5.05
C LEU A 599 -41.11 6.92 4.46
N LEU A 600 -41.83 6.00 5.12
CA LEU A 600 -41.87 4.58 4.75
C LEU A 600 -43.01 4.22 3.77
N ASP A 601 -44.20 4.82 3.90
CA ASP A 601 -45.36 4.46 3.06
C ASP A 601 -45.10 4.60 1.57
N PRO A 602 -44.39 5.65 1.07
CA PRO A 602 -44.01 5.74 -0.34
C PRO A 602 -43.10 4.61 -0.82
N LEU A 603 -42.18 4.16 0.05
CA LEU A 603 -41.28 3.03 -0.26
C LEU A 603 -42.03 1.72 -0.32
N LEU A 604 -42.95 1.48 0.63
CA LEU A 604 -43.80 0.30 0.71
C LEU A 604 -44.75 0.23 -0.49
N ALA A 605 -45.36 1.35 -0.87
CA ALA A 605 -46.23 1.43 -2.04
C ALA A 605 -45.45 1.09 -3.34
N LYS A 606 -44.26 1.65 -3.50
CA LYS A 606 -43.39 1.35 -4.64
C LYS A 606 -42.94 -0.11 -4.64
N PHE A 607 -42.57 -0.65 -3.47
CA PHE A 607 -42.21 -2.07 -3.35
C PHE A 607 -43.31 -2.98 -3.82
N LYS A 608 -44.53 -2.80 -3.32
CA LYS A 608 -45.71 -3.57 -3.74
C LYS A 608 -46.03 -3.43 -5.23
N TYR A 609 -45.91 -2.20 -5.75
CA TYR A 609 -46.10 -1.96 -7.18
C TYR A 609 -45.12 -2.76 -8.03
N TYR A 610 -43.83 -2.63 -7.76
CA TYR A 610 -42.78 -3.31 -8.53
C TYR A 610 -42.77 -4.84 -8.34
N LEU A 611 -43.14 -5.32 -7.14
CA LEU A 611 -43.29 -6.75 -6.90
C LEU A 611 -44.39 -7.33 -7.81
N ASN A 612 -45.55 -6.63 -7.95
CA ASN A 612 -46.59 -7.03 -8.88
C ASN A 612 -46.16 -6.96 -10.34
N GLN A 613 -45.36 -5.95 -10.72
CA GLN A 613 -44.81 -5.82 -12.08
C GLN A 613 -43.88 -6.99 -12.42
N LEU A 614 -43.06 -7.44 -11.48
CA LEU A 614 -42.10 -8.54 -11.68
C LEU A 614 -42.82 -9.83 -12.18
N TYR A 615 -44.08 -10.08 -11.77
CA TYR A 615 -44.86 -11.22 -12.23
C TYR A 615 -45.45 -11.06 -13.66
N LEU A 616 -45.53 -9.83 -14.15
CA LEU A 616 -46.11 -9.52 -15.46
C LEU A 616 -45.07 -9.45 -16.59
N ILE A 617 -43.79 -9.27 -16.25
CA ILE A 617 -42.71 -9.09 -17.19
C ILE A 617 -42.09 -10.43 -17.55
N THR A 618 -41.87 -10.64 -18.85
CA THR A 618 -41.30 -11.89 -19.38
C THR A 618 -39.87 -11.76 -19.90
N THR A 619 -39.34 -10.54 -20.03
CA THR A 619 -37.99 -10.31 -20.53
C THR A 619 -36.97 -10.35 -19.39
N PRO A 620 -35.90 -11.16 -19.48
CA PRO A 620 -34.92 -11.30 -18.40
C PRO A 620 -34.24 -9.98 -17.98
N GLN A 621 -33.98 -9.08 -18.94
CA GLN A 621 -33.33 -7.79 -18.66
C GLN A 621 -34.22 -6.85 -17.83
N GLU A 622 -35.51 -6.79 -18.12
CA GLU A 622 -36.44 -5.98 -17.34
C GLU A 622 -36.71 -6.60 -15.96
N GLN A 623 -36.72 -7.95 -15.86
CA GLN A 623 -36.80 -8.64 -14.57
C GLN A 623 -35.62 -8.31 -13.68
N ASP A 624 -34.37 -8.29 -14.21
CA ASP A 624 -33.18 -7.91 -13.47
C ASP A 624 -33.24 -6.45 -12.98
N GLN A 625 -33.71 -5.52 -13.82
CA GLN A 625 -33.85 -4.11 -13.44
C GLN A 625 -34.84 -3.92 -12.30
N ILE A 626 -35.99 -4.59 -12.38
CA ILE A 626 -37.00 -4.51 -11.32
C ILE A 626 -36.51 -5.20 -10.04
N SER A 627 -35.81 -6.33 -10.15
CA SER A 627 -35.22 -7.00 -9.01
C SER A 627 -34.21 -6.12 -8.28
N GLN A 628 -33.39 -5.38 -9.00
CA GLN A 628 -32.48 -4.39 -8.42
C GLN A 628 -33.23 -3.24 -7.71
N LEU A 629 -34.30 -2.74 -8.30
CA LEU A 629 -35.16 -1.72 -7.68
C LEU A 629 -35.79 -2.24 -6.37
N LEU A 630 -36.34 -3.45 -6.39
CA LEU A 630 -36.90 -4.09 -5.19
C LEU A 630 -35.84 -4.29 -4.10
N TYR A 631 -34.63 -4.71 -4.50
CA TYR A 631 -33.50 -4.85 -3.59
C TYR A 631 -33.16 -3.53 -2.89
N TYR A 632 -33.06 -2.42 -3.64
CA TYR A 632 -32.78 -1.11 -3.03
C TYR A 632 -33.91 -0.61 -2.17
N LEU A 633 -35.17 -0.73 -2.59
CA LEU A 633 -36.33 -0.33 -1.79
C LEU A 633 -36.37 -1.06 -0.44
N LEU A 634 -36.19 -2.37 -0.44
CA LEU A 634 -36.09 -3.15 0.80
C LEU A 634 -34.89 -2.77 1.65
N SER A 635 -33.76 -2.47 1.01
CA SER A 635 -32.57 -2.01 1.70
C SER A 635 -32.81 -0.68 2.41
N TYR A 636 -33.54 0.26 1.79
CA TYR A 636 -33.94 1.55 2.41
C TYR A 636 -34.87 1.32 3.59
N ILE A 637 -35.91 0.48 3.43
CA ILE A 637 -36.85 0.12 4.49
C ILE A 637 -36.09 -0.54 5.65
N SER A 638 -35.23 -1.52 5.37
CA SER A 638 -34.43 -2.21 6.38
C SER A 638 -33.50 -1.25 7.14
N ARG A 639 -32.85 -0.31 6.44
CA ARG A 639 -31.98 0.70 7.06
C ARG A 639 -32.73 1.66 7.97
N THR A 640 -33.88 2.14 7.53
CA THR A 640 -34.74 2.99 8.34
C THR A 640 -35.26 2.26 9.58
N SER A 641 -35.64 0.99 9.43
CA SER A 641 -36.18 0.16 10.51
C SER A 641 -35.18 -0.22 11.60
N LYS A 642 -33.86 -0.08 11.35
CA LYS A 642 -32.79 -0.37 12.34
C LYS A 642 -32.92 0.44 13.63
N VAL A 643 -33.58 1.57 13.60
CA VAL A 643 -33.71 2.45 14.76
C VAL A 643 -34.83 2.06 15.70
N PHE A 644 -35.79 1.21 15.25
CA PHE A 644 -36.99 0.83 16.01
C PHE A 644 -36.70 0.17 17.37
N PRO A 645 -35.75 -0.76 17.49
CA PRO A 645 -35.56 -1.53 18.73
C PRO A 645 -35.02 -0.74 19.91
N ASN A 646 -34.34 0.37 19.66
CA ASN A 646 -33.56 1.07 20.69
C ASN A 646 -34.37 2.21 21.39
N HIS A 647 -35.63 2.38 21.04
CA HIS A 647 -36.42 3.51 21.53
C HIS A 647 -37.80 3.07 21.96
N GLN A 648 -38.22 3.54 23.15
CA GLN A 648 -39.57 3.46 23.67
C GLN A 648 -40.54 4.28 22.78
N MET A 649 -40.77 3.81 21.58
CA MET A 649 -41.87 4.32 20.76
C MET A 649 -43.16 3.73 21.31
N THR A 650 -44.18 4.54 21.53
CA THR A 650 -45.41 4.13 22.14
C THR A 650 -46.17 3.14 21.30
N VAL A 651 -46.47 2.07 21.90
CA VAL A 651 -46.76 0.72 21.55
C VAL A 651 -47.88 0.50 20.51
N GLN A 652 -48.88 1.31 20.37
CA GLN A 652 -50.04 1.00 19.52
C GLN A 652 -49.97 1.55 18.09
N SER A 653 -49.44 2.74 17.89
CA SER A 653 -49.38 3.35 16.55
C SER A 653 -48.20 2.87 15.74
N ASP A 654 -47.12 2.40 16.40
CA ASP A 654 -45.91 1.92 15.75
C ASP A 654 -46.06 0.49 15.26
N MET A 655 -46.90 -0.30 15.90
CA MET A 655 -47.17 -1.69 15.51
C MET A 655 -47.83 -1.81 14.13
N GLU A 656 -48.65 -0.87 13.71
CA GLU A 656 -49.23 -0.90 12.36
C GLU A 656 -48.20 -0.73 11.27
N GLN A 657 -47.23 0.17 11.47
CA GLN A 657 -46.15 0.39 10.51
C GLN A 657 -45.17 -0.78 10.47
N VAL A 658 -44.79 -1.25 11.65
CA VAL A 658 -43.96 -2.44 11.79
C VAL A 658 -44.62 -3.64 11.10
N ASN A 659 -45.92 -3.90 11.33
CA ASN A 659 -46.64 -4.94 10.67
C ASN A 659 -46.71 -4.73 9.15
N SER A 660 -46.84 -3.50 8.68
CA SER A 660 -46.85 -3.20 7.25
C SER A 660 -45.48 -3.46 6.62
N VAL A 661 -44.38 -3.09 7.30
CA VAL A 661 -42.99 -3.38 6.86
C VAL A 661 -42.77 -4.92 6.85
N LEU A 662 -43.06 -5.59 7.94
CA LEU A 662 -42.94 -7.07 8.06
C LEU A 662 -43.76 -7.78 7.01
N GLY A 663 -45.05 -7.41 6.82
CA GLY A 663 -45.90 -7.99 5.81
C GLY A 663 -45.34 -7.87 4.41
N SER A 664 -44.78 -6.73 4.04
CA SER A 664 -44.14 -6.52 2.73
C SER A 664 -42.86 -7.32 2.55
N ILE A 665 -42.06 -7.46 3.61
CA ILE A 665 -40.83 -8.30 3.56
C ILE A 665 -41.21 -9.79 3.45
N VAL A 666 -42.19 -10.24 4.21
CA VAL A 666 -42.72 -11.61 4.16
C VAL A 666 -43.32 -11.94 2.78
N GLU A 667 -44.10 -11.00 2.21
CA GLU A 667 -44.63 -11.14 0.86
C GLU A 667 -43.50 -11.27 -0.19
N GLY A 668 -42.48 -10.45 -0.11
CA GLY A 668 -41.31 -10.53 -0.99
C GLY A 668 -40.54 -11.85 -0.82
N ALA A 669 -40.35 -12.32 0.41
CA ALA A 669 -39.66 -13.58 0.68
C ALA A 669 -40.41 -14.79 0.14
N SER A 670 -41.74 -14.80 0.29
CA SER A 670 -42.58 -15.93 -0.12
C SER A 670 -42.95 -15.92 -1.60
N ALA A 671 -43.27 -14.75 -2.14
CA ALA A 671 -43.90 -14.63 -3.45
C ALA A 671 -42.92 -14.29 -4.57
N SER A 672 -41.81 -13.57 -4.31
CA SER A 672 -40.85 -13.20 -5.37
C SER A 672 -40.22 -14.44 -6.02
N PRO A 673 -40.17 -14.54 -7.36
CA PRO A 673 -39.41 -15.60 -8.03
C PRO A 673 -37.91 -15.40 -7.98
N ASP A 674 -37.42 -14.17 -7.70
CA ASP A 674 -36.03 -13.80 -7.75
C ASP A 674 -35.26 -14.14 -6.44
N PRO A 675 -34.20 -14.97 -6.48
CA PRO A 675 -33.44 -15.35 -5.31
C PRO A 675 -32.77 -14.17 -4.61
N SER A 676 -32.39 -13.10 -5.35
CA SER A 676 -31.76 -11.92 -4.79
C SER A 676 -32.72 -11.11 -3.92
N VAL A 677 -33.98 -10.96 -4.35
CA VAL A 677 -35.04 -10.33 -3.56
C VAL A 677 -35.34 -11.15 -2.31
N LYS A 678 -35.48 -12.49 -2.45
CA LYS A 678 -35.67 -13.39 -1.31
C LYS A 678 -34.53 -13.26 -0.29
N ARG A 679 -33.29 -13.23 -0.75
CA ARG A 679 -32.09 -13.06 0.10
C ARG A 679 -32.16 -11.80 0.94
N ILE A 680 -32.45 -10.64 0.33
CA ILE A 680 -32.53 -9.37 1.08
C ILE A 680 -33.71 -9.37 2.06
N CYS A 681 -34.83 -10.02 1.71
CA CYS A 681 -35.95 -10.19 2.60
C CYS A 681 -35.55 -10.98 3.86
N PHE A 682 -34.88 -12.13 3.72
CA PHE A 682 -34.41 -12.93 4.86
C PHE A 682 -33.36 -12.19 5.70
N MET A 683 -32.42 -11.47 5.06
CA MET A 683 -31.45 -10.64 5.75
C MET A 683 -32.14 -9.52 6.55
N SER A 684 -33.18 -8.90 5.99
CA SER A 684 -33.97 -7.86 6.68
C SER A 684 -34.75 -8.44 7.85
N LEU A 685 -35.39 -9.58 7.69
CA LEU A 685 -36.10 -10.29 8.75
C LEU A 685 -35.15 -10.66 9.91
N LYS A 686 -33.95 -11.16 9.59
CA LYS A 686 -32.93 -11.46 10.59
C LYS A 686 -32.56 -10.22 11.40
N LYS A 687 -32.31 -9.10 10.73
CA LYS A 687 -31.96 -7.83 11.40
C LYS A 687 -33.09 -7.30 12.28
N LEU A 688 -34.32 -7.47 11.89
CA LEU A 688 -35.47 -7.12 12.70
C LEU A 688 -35.60 -8.05 13.93
N VAL A 689 -35.39 -9.36 13.75
CA VAL A 689 -35.38 -10.31 14.85
C VAL A 689 -34.26 -10.00 15.84
N GLU A 690 -33.04 -9.80 15.37
CA GLU A 690 -31.88 -9.40 16.21
C GLU A 690 -32.20 -8.16 17.04
N GLY A 691 -32.77 -7.15 16.41
CA GLY A 691 -33.06 -5.87 17.06
C GLY A 691 -34.24 -5.90 18.04
N TRP A 692 -35.24 -6.70 17.78
CA TRP A 692 -36.53 -6.67 18.50
C TRP A 692 -36.65 -7.70 19.60
N SER A 693 -35.82 -8.74 19.62
CA SER A 693 -35.86 -9.82 20.62
C SER A 693 -34.84 -9.63 21.75
N GLY A 694 -34.02 -8.56 21.73
CA GLY A 694 -33.04 -8.29 22.77
C GLY A 694 -33.68 -8.07 24.15
N GLN A 695 -33.10 -8.66 25.19
CA GLN A 695 -33.59 -8.72 26.57
C GLN A 695 -33.92 -7.39 27.26
N ASN A 696 -33.49 -6.25 26.71
CA ASN A 696 -33.58 -4.97 27.41
C ASN A 696 -34.78 -4.08 27.03
N VAL A 697 -35.59 -4.44 26.06
CA VAL A 697 -36.57 -3.51 25.49
C VAL A 697 -38.03 -3.88 25.75
N LEU A 698 -38.36 -5.14 26.01
CA LEU A 698 -39.75 -5.58 25.82
C LEU A 698 -40.31 -6.52 26.88
N LEU A 699 -39.67 -6.75 28.03
CA LEU A 699 -40.19 -7.65 29.08
C LEU A 699 -41.51 -7.19 29.72
N ASP A 700 -41.89 -5.91 29.57
CA ASP A 700 -43.04 -5.30 30.19
C ASP A 700 -44.22 -4.96 29.24
N TYR A 701 -44.17 -5.32 27.95
CA TYR A 701 -45.17 -4.94 26.98
C TYR A 701 -45.95 -6.13 26.37
N PRO A 702 -47.26 -6.03 26.27
CA PRO A 702 -48.11 -7.05 25.66
C PRO A 702 -47.84 -7.32 24.17
N SER A 703 -47.14 -6.41 23.48
CA SER A 703 -46.76 -6.47 22.08
C SER A 703 -45.62 -7.44 21.76
N THR A 704 -44.81 -7.87 22.75
CA THR A 704 -43.72 -8.83 22.53
C THR A 704 -44.25 -10.22 22.14
N SER A 705 -45.33 -10.67 22.78
CA SER A 705 -45.98 -11.94 22.39
C SER A 705 -46.49 -11.86 20.95
N GLY A 706 -47.03 -10.72 20.52
CA GLY A 706 -47.53 -10.54 19.15
C GLY A 706 -46.43 -10.59 18.08
N PHE A 707 -45.26 -10.04 18.32
CA PHE A 707 -44.12 -10.14 17.38
C PHE A 707 -43.59 -11.56 17.29
N ILE A 708 -43.43 -12.24 18.41
CA ILE A 708 -42.96 -13.63 18.45
C ILE A 708 -43.99 -14.55 17.76
N ASP A 709 -45.28 -14.36 18.05
CA ASP A 709 -46.33 -15.09 17.38
C ASP A 709 -46.31 -14.88 15.85
N TYR A 710 -46.06 -13.66 15.41
CA TYR A 710 -45.91 -13.35 13.99
C TYR A 710 -44.70 -14.06 13.39
N VAL A 711 -43.54 -14.04 14.06
CA VAL A 711 -42.33 -14.75 13.64
C VAL A 711 -42.62 -16.26 13.49
N TYR A 712 -43.29 -16.88 14.46
CA TYR A 712 -43.57 -18.30 14.42
C TYR A 712 -44.63 -18.68 13.40
N LYS A 713 -45.66 -17.85 13.21
CA LYS A 713 -46.78 -18.15 12.30
C LYS A 713 -46.49 -17.81 10.85
N GLU A 714 -45.79 -16.69 10.60
CA GLU A 714 -45.65 -16.16 9.26
C GLU A 714 -44.20 -16.29 8.71
N ILE A 715 -43.17 -16.12 9.55
CA ILE A 715 -41.77 -16.13 9.08
C ILE A 715 -41.20 -17.55 9.02
N LEU A 716 -41.39 -18.36 10.06
CA LEU A 716 -40.83 -19.72 10.10
C LEU A 716 -41.29 -20.61 8.95
N PRO A 717 -42.57 -20.64 8.58
CA PRO A 717 -43.03 -21.45 7.44
C PRO A 717 -42.28 -21.12 6.16
N ILE A 718 -41.98 -19.81 5.92
CA ILE A 718 -41.29 -19.36 4.72
C ILE A 718 -39.86 -19.86 4.70
N CYS A 719 -39.15 -19.89 5.83
CA CYS A 719 -37.80 -20.40 5.93
C CYS A 719 -37.67 -21.86 5.46
N PHE A 720 -38.70 -22.68 5.67
CA PHE A 720 -38.70 -24.08 5.29
C PHE A 720 -39.33 -24.35 3.92
N ILE A 721 -40.33 -23.55 3.50
CA ILE A 721 -41.05 -23.75 2.23
C ILE A 721 -40.25 -23.19 1.04
N VAL A 722 -39.59 -22.03 1.19
CA VAL A 722 -38.87 -21.37 0.08
C VAL A 722 -37.77 -22.25 -0.53
N PRO A 723 -36.90 -22.95 0.24
CA PRO A 723 -35.91 -23.85 -0.34
C PRO A 723 -36.50 -25.04 -1.15
N LEU A 724 -37.74 -25.35 -0.91
CA LEU A 724 -38.48 -26.47 -1.58
C LEU A 724 -39.22 -26.02 -2.84
N GLN A 725 -39.28 -24.71 -3.13
CA GLN A 725 -39.94 -24.21 -4.33
C GLN A 725 -39.22 -24.68 -5.60
N PRO A 726 -39.95 -25.02 -6.68
CA PRO A 726 -39.35 -25.44 -7.94
C PRO A 726 -38.44 -24.37 -8.57
N THR A 727 -38.69 -23.10 -8.27
CA THR A 727 -37.91 -21.93 -8.75
C THR A 727 -36.60 -21.71 -7.96
N PHE A 728 -36.38 -22.47 -6.89
CA PHE A 728 -35.19 -22.33 -6.04
C PHE A 728 -34.13 -23.35 -6.46
N ASP A 729 -33.24 -22.96 -7.38
CA ASP A 729 -32.13 -23.80 -7.83
C ASP A 729 -30.89 -23.58 -7.00
N LEU A 730 -30.43 -24.58 -6.26
CA LEU A 730 -29.22 -24.52 -5.43
C LEU A 730 -27.94 -24.39 -6.22
N ASN A 731 -27.95 -24.67 -7.53
CA ASN A 731 -26.80 -24.44 -8.40
C ASN A 731 -26.64 -22.96 -8.79
N GLU A 732 -27.64 -22.15 -8.56
CA GLU A 732 -27.62 -20.72 -8.76
C GLU A 732 -26.96 -20.04 -7.54
N GLY A 733 -25.91 -19.21 -7.77
CA GLY A 733 -25.13 -18.59 -6.69
C GLY A 733 -25.96 -17.74 -5.73
N GLN A 734 -27.00 -17.03 -6.22
CA GLN A 734 -27.88 -16.22 -5.38
C GLN A 734 -28.82 -17.09 -4.53
N ALA A 735 -29.30 -18.22 -5.03
CA ALA A 735 -30.10 -19.17 -4.26
C ALA A 735 -29.26 -19.79 -3.12
N TYR A 736 -28.03 -20.16 -3.37
CA TYR A 736 -27.11 -20.62 -2.33
C TYR A 736 -26.86 -19.56 -1.22
N LEU A 737 -26.64 -18.30 -1.59
CA LEU A 737 -26.52 -17.20 -0.65
C LEU A 737 -27.82 -16.96 0.14
N CYS A 738 -28.97 -17.08 -0.51
CA CYS A 738 -30.27 -16.99 0.14
C CYS A 738 -30.47 -18.09 1.20
N LEU A 739 -30.06 -19.31 0.91
CA LEU A 739 -30.08 -20.40 1.88
C LEU A 739 -29.20 -20.10 3.10
N GLY A 740 -28.04 -19.49 2.88
CA GLY A 740 -27.15 -19.01 3.95
C GLY A 740 -27.86 -18.01 4.89
N GLU A 741 -28.64 -17.07 4.34
CA GLU A 741 -29.41 -16.10 5.15
C GLU A 741 -30.57 -16.76 5.90
N ILE A 742 -31.25 -17.75 5.30
CA ILE A 742 -32.27 -18.53 5.98
C ILE A 742 -31.70 -19.27 7.19
N VAL A 743 -30.58 -19.99 6.99
CA VAL A 743 -29.87 -20.68 8.08
C VAL A 743 -29.42 -19.71 9.18
N SER A 744 -28.94 -18.55 8.77
CA SER A 744 -28.52 -17.49 9.70
C SER A 744 -29.67 -16.90 10.50
N LEU A 745 -30.86 -16.73 9.90
CA LEU A 745 -32.08 -16.30 10.57
C LEU A 745 -32.56 -17.39 11.57
N LEU A 746 -32.57 -18.63 11.17
CA LEU A 746 -32.94 -19.76 12.07
C LEU A 746 -31.97 -19.86 13.26
N LYS A 747 -30.65 -19.68 13.03
CA LYS A 747 -29.65 -19.63 14.08
C LYS A 747 -29.94 -18.50 15.07
N GLU A 748 -30.31 -17.32 14.57
CA GLU A 748 -30.66 -16.18 15.41
C GLU A 748 -31.88 -16.47 16.27
N LEU A 749 -32.91 -17.08 15.74
CA LEU A 749 -34.12 -17.50 16.49
C LEU A 749 -33.78 -18.50 17.59
N VAL A 750 -32.89 -19.46 17.32
CA VAL A 750 -32.37 -20.39 18.35
C VAL A 750 -31.61 -19.64 19.44
N THR A 751 -30.76 -18.71 19.05
CA THR A 751 -29.93 -17.90 19.99
C THR A 751 -30.82 -17.05 20.91
N GLN A 752 -31.89 -16.49 20.37
CA GLN A 752 -32.78 -15.57 21.11
C GLN A 752 -33.80 -16.30 21.99
N ARG A 753 -34.28 -17.49 21.60
CA ARG A 753 -35.40 -18.19 22.23
C ARG A 753 -35.05 -19.58 22.82
N GLY A 754 -33.90 -20.13 22.49
CA GLY A 754 -33.39 -21.38 23.05
C GLY A 754 -34.42 -22.54 23.03
N GLU A 755 -34.71 -23.08 24.22
CA GLU A 755 -35.61 -24.24 24.36
C GLU A 755 -37.06 -23.97 23.93
N GLU A 756 -37.58 -22.76 24.11
CA GLU A 756 -38.94 -22.39 23.70
C GLU A 756 -39.12 -22.56 22.19
N PHE A 757 -38.15 -22.10 21.40
CA PHE A 757 -38.17 -22.28 19.96
C PHE A 757 -38.07 -23.76 19.55
N LEU A 758 -37.23 -24.54 20.21
CA LEU A 758 -37.06 -25.95 19.92
C LEU A 758 -38.32 -26.74 20.28
N LEU A 759 -38.98 -26.43 21.39
CA LEU A 759 -40.24 -27.01 21.78
C LEU A 759 -41.38 -26.68 20.78
N TYR A 760 -41.43 -25.44 20.30
CA TYR A 760 -42.35 -25.02 19.27
C TYR A 760 -42.14 -25.79 17.96
N LEU A 761 -40.90 -25.92 17.53
CA LEU A 761 -40.52 -26.70 16.34
C LEU A 761 -40.98 -28.17 16.48
N GLN A 762 -40.70 -28.79 17.61
CA GLN A 762 -41.02 -30.21 17.87
C GLN A 762 -42.50 -30.44 18.00
N SER A 763 -43.24 -29.56 18.69
CA SER A 763 -44.64 -29.79 19.03
C SER A 763 -45.63 -29.32 17.96
N GLN A 764 -45.35 -28.24 17.30
CA GLN A 764 -46.28 -27.55 16.37
C GLN A 764 -45.84 -27.63 14.91
N TYR A 765 -44.55 -27.53 14.62
CA TYR A 765 -44.08 -27.35 13.26
C TYR A 765 -43.63 -28.66 12.58
N LEU A 766 -42.82 -29.49 13.21
CA LEU A 766 -42.36 -30.77 12.66
C LEU A 766 -43.51 -31.73 12.36
N PRO A 767 -44.56 -31.85 13.18
CA PRO A 767 -45.73 -32.69 12.83
C PRO A 767 -46.45 -32.20 11.57
N SER A 768 -46.51 -30.91 11.29
CA SER A 768 -47.13 -30.36 10.09
C SER A 768 -46.26 -30.52 8.83
N LEU A 769 -44.95 -30.67 8.96
CA LEU A 769 -44.01 -30.96 7.86
C LEU A 769 -43.97 -32.47 7.49
N MET A 770 -44.46 -33.36 8.35
CA MET A 770 -44.38 -34.81 8.16
C MET A 770 -45.52 -35.40 7.27
N ILE A 771 -46.11 -34.59 6.41
CA ILE A 771 -47.12 -35.03 5.42
C ILE A 771 -46.76 -34.43 4.07
N PRO A 772 -46.55 -35.16 3.01
CA PRO A 772 -46.45 -36.54 2.61
C PRO A 772 -45.08 -36.97 2.05
N THR A 773 -44.93 -38.22 1.70
CA THR A 773 -43.77 -38.97 1.19
C THR A 773 -42.95 -38.34 0.05
N ASP A 774 -43.47 -37.36 -0.67
CA ASP A 774 -42.77 -36.69 -1.78
C ASP A 774 -41.72 -35.65 -1.31
N ILE A 775 -41.93 -35.02 -0.16
CA ILE A 775 -40.98 -34.02 0.40
C ILE A 775 -39.69 -34.69 0.90
N GLY A 776 -39.79 -35.89 1.46
CA GLY A 776 -38.65 -36.67 1.90
C GLY A 776 -37.72 -37.10 0.75
N GLN A 777 -38.24 -37.35 -0.44
CA GLN A 777 -37.44 -37.66 -1.63
C GLN A 777 -36.76 -36.43 -2.21
N VAL A 778 -37.41 -35.26 -2.18
CA VAL A 778 -36.80 -33.99 -2.63
C VAL A 778 -35.71 -33.54 -1.67
N MET A 779 -35.88 -33.73 -0.36
CA MET A 779 -34.82 -33.40 0.63
C MET A 779 -33.63 -34.35 0.51
N SER A 780 -33.84 -35.65 0.27
CA SER A 780 -32.75 -36.62 0.08
C SER A 780 -31.99 -36.44 -1.25
N SER A 781 -32.62 -35.84 -2.25
CA SER A 781 -31.99 -35.56 -3.55
C SER A 781 -31.23 -34.21 -3.58
N LYS A 782 -31.47 -33.31 -2.62
CA LYS A 782 -30.80 -32.00 -2.49
C LYS A 782 -29.82 -31.93 -1.32
N ALA A 783 -29.74 -32.96 -0.47
CA ALA A 783 -28.71 -33.12 0.55
C ALA A 783 -27.45 -33.75 -0.04
#